data_3698f462f4c41ab1ea05a68ccaf14bb3
#
_entry.id   3698f462f4c41ab1ea05a68ccaf14bb3
#
_cell.length_a   1.000
_cell.length_b   1.000
_cell.length_c   1.000
_cell.angle_alpha   90.00
_cell.angle_beta   90.00
_cell.angle_gamma   90.00
#
_symmetry.space_group_name_H-M   'P 1'
#
loop_
_entity.id
_entity.type
_entity.pdbx_description
1 polymer ?
#
loop_
_entity_poly.entity_id
_entity_poly.type
_entity_poly.pdbx_seq_one_letter_code
_entity_poly.pdbx_strand_id
1 'polypeptide(L)'
;MLLDRNTRVQKLQEARKILKEEFIGLDSIIDQVVNSVSPWYITPEILTRPTVVSIWGMTGTGKSSVVRRLTELLSIKDDTLFFDCGVCTAERKDIVEEISNTFGHDDEEETRSSKKNMGGNLVFVFDEFQYAKTMNENGEEVINASIRPIWELLDSGIININDRYDWEFARLCEVLEDLEPVVAKFSHFKTADGKFTEREEIGVILDEVGFCCYTERVALRNGERKKNFGYNGPVPVTEEDKVEDPLAPLPIVDPERIRYFLKRANKREPGLGKKMNEDLLNAKTFGEYYKILKGESVIGRGGKILDCTKSLVFVVGNLDEAYQVSKDMSADVDPDIFYDITKRVSVGDIKNALLRRFRPEQVARLGNNLIKYPTFKGEDFKRIIDAELKKCVKEFEKTIPEISVKIGDEIKDLIYHEGVFPSQGIRPLFSTIGMFLTPYFSEIVMKKENSSSVYIGVKDYTSGFRCETVTIYLKFDDERVIEYPTTLQLGELRDVKNRKKRYAASVHEAGHAIVQAMVTGYAPSNIVSVSVDRGGFCDTYIKDQEGEIQSKHELECEIMVGLAGYYAEKIIFGEDRPEMILLGSSSDIEETWEAFSTACYDEGYLFPYSFASRETETNRKFPSGFDSNKKLYTSAEPESVESAETIMWNKFSRFIEATKKILKDEELLLKKLALQLGESGYMTKETFLHYVRSYGNKLTIESMEKTREEYSPDYYLNKLMK
;
A
#
# COMPACT_ATOMS: atom_id res chain seq x y z
N MET A 1 -26.39 25.10 -12.01
CA MET A 1 -26.17 25.74 -13.33
C MET A 1 -24.97 25.08 -13.96
N LEU A 2 -25.16 24.31 -15.03
CA LEU A 2 -24.03 23.63 -15.71
C LEU A 2 -23.13 24.70 -16.30
N LEU A 3 -21.87 24.75 -15.85
CA LEU A 3 -20.84 25.62 -16.41
C LEU A 3 -20.72 25.36 -17.91
N ASP A 4 -20.54 26.42 -18.73
CA ASP A 4 -20.27 26.26 -20.15
C ASP A 4 -18.92 25.56 -20.39
N ARG A 5 -18.72 24.98 -21.58
CA ARG A 5 -17.51 24.20 -21.90
C ARG A 5 -16.22 25.01 -21.77
N ASN A 6 -16.24 26.28 -22.14
CA ASN A 6 -15.06 27.15 -22.07
C ASN A 6 -14.65 27.40 -20.61
N THR A 7 -15.63 27.67 -19.75
CA THR A 7 -15.40 27.81 -18.30
C THR A 7 -14.86 26.53 -17.67
N ARG A 8 -15.32 25.35 -18.11
CA ARG A 8 -14.78 24.06 -17.64
C ARG A 8 -13.32 23.88 -18.06
N VAL A 9 -12.97 24.20 -19.31
CA VAL A 9 -11.59 24.15 -19.79
C VAL A 9 -10.70 25.10 -19.00
N GLN A 10 -11.13 26.32 -18.74
CA GLN A 10 -10.37 27.30 -17.95
C GLN A 10 -10.15 26.79 -16.51
N LYS A 11 -11.19 26.33 -15.84
CA LYS A 11 -11.07 25.74 -14.48
C LYS A 11 -10.12 24.56 -14.42
N LEU A 12 -10.15 23.68 -15.44
CA LEU A 12 -9.27 22.53 -15.50
C LEU A 12 -7.79 22.94 -15.66
N GLN A 13 -7.52 23.99 -16.46
CA GLN A 13 -6.16 24.53 -16.62
C GLN A 13 -5.69 25.25 -15.36
N GLU A 14 -6.56 25.98 -14.69
CA GLU A 14 -6.25 26.62 -13.41
C GLU A 14 -5.97 25.58 -12.32
N ALA A 15 -6.82 24.54 -12.21
CA ALA A 15 -6.60 23.42 -11.28
C ALA A 15 -5.26 22.73 -11.54
N ARG A 16 -4.91 22.49 -12.82
CA ARG A 16 -3.60 21.95 -13.21
C ARG A 16 -2.44 22.79 -12.69
N LYS A 17 -2.53 24.10 -12.86
CA LYS A 17 -1.48 25.02 -12.42
C LYS A 17 -1.34 25.02 -10.91
N ILE A 18 -2.43 25.15 -10.17
CA ILE A 18 -2.44 25.17 -8.71
C ILE A 18 -1.91 23.85 -8.15
N LEU A 19 -2.34 22.70 -8.71
CA LEU A 19 -1.84 21.40 -8.27
C LEU A 19 -0.31 21.27 -8.45
N LYS A 20 0.26 21.77 -9.57
CA LYS A 20 1.71 21.74 -9.78
C LYS A 20 2.47 22.66 -8.81
N GLU A 21 1.85 23.74 -8.37
CA GLU A 21 2.42 24.63 -7.36
C GLU A 21 2.36 24.01 -5.94
N GLU A 22 1.26 23.31 -5.62
CA GLU A 22 1.05 22.70 -4.30
C GLU A 22 1.74 21.33 -4.13
N PHE A 23 1.83 20.52 -5.20
CA PHE A 23 2.38 19.15 -5.15
C PHE A 23 3.72 19.06 -5.88
N ILE A 24 4.77 19.36 -5.16
CA ILE A 24 6.14 19.44 -5.67
C ILE A 24 6.62 18.04 -6.15
N GLY A 25 7.29 18.01 -7.31
CA GLY A 25 7.84 16.77 -7.89
C GLY A 25 6.84 15.89 -8.64
N LEU A 26 5.56 16.31 -8.73
CA LEU A 26 4.48 15.52 -9.31
C LEU A 26 3.92 16.09 -10.63
N ASP A 27 4.63 17.01 -11.28
CA ASP A 27 4.15 17.69 -12.48
C ASP A 27 3.63 16.76 -13.57
N SER A 28 4.40 15.72 -13.91
CA SER A 28 4.04 14.72 -14.92
C SER A 28 2.79 13.91 -14.53
N ILE A 29 2.64 13.60 -13.24
CA ILE A 29 1.49 12.87 -12.72
C ILE A 29 0.24 13.73 -12.75
N ILE A 30 0.36 15.00 -12.35
CA ILE A 30 -0.74 15.95 -12.40
C ILE A 30 -1.23 16.10 -13.84
N ASP A 31 -0.30 16.19 -14.81
CA ASP A 31 -0.68 16.24 -16.23
C ASP A 31 -1.45 14.99 -16.66
N GLN A 32 -0.99 13.80 -16.27
CA GLN A 32 -1.66 12.54 -16.57
C GLN A 32 -3.05 12.47 -15.94
N VAL A 33 -3.18 12.81 -14.65
CA VAL A 33 -4.47 12.81 -13.93
C VAL A 33 -5.44 13.80 -14.58
N VAL A 34 -5.01 15.03 -14.82
CA VAL A 34 -5.86 16.07 -15.42
C VAL A 34 -6.27 15.71 -16.85
N ASN A 35 -5.35 15.15 -17.65
CA ASN A 35 -5.67 14.69 -19.00
C ASN A 35 -6.67 13.53 -18.97
N SER A 36 -6.56 12.62 -18.02
CA SER A 36 -7.47 11.49 -17.85
C SER A 36 -8.88 11.93 -17.41
N VAL A 37 -8.98 12.98 -16.62
CA VAL A 37 -10.25 13.58 -16.15
C VAL A 37 -10.90 14.47 -17.21
N SER A 38 -10.12 15.06 -18.10
CA SER A 38 -10.56 16.06 -19.08
C SER A 38 -11.77 15.62 -19.92
N PRO A 39 -11.83 14.41 -20.53
CA PRO A 39 -12.98 13.97 -21.31
C PRO A 39 -14.28 13.94 -20.50
N TRP A 40 -14.21 13.44 -19.28
CA TRP A 40 -15.35 13.40 -18.36
C TRP A 40 -15.79 14.81 -17.93
N TYR A 41 -14.85 15.68 -17.60
CA TYR A 41 -15.17 17.02 -17.08
C TYR A 41 -15.69 17.96 -18.16
N ILE A 42 -15.17 17.87 -19.39
CA ILE A 42 -15.51 18.81 -20.49
C ILE A 42 -16.70 18.31 -21.29
N THR A 43 -16.76 17.01 -21.61
CA THR A 43 -17.75 16.42 -22.52
C THR A 43 -18.36 15.12 -21.97
N PRO A 44 -18.99 15.13 -20.78
CA PRO A 44 -19.57 13.91 -20.20
C PRO A 44 -20.68 13.30 -21.05
N GLU A 45 -21.27 14.07 -21.95
CA GLU A 45 -22.40 13.66 -22.79
C GLU A 45 -22.04 12.52 -23.76
N ILE A 46 -20.77 12.44 -24.18
CA ILE A 46 -20.30 11.42 -25.13
C ILE A 46 -19.94 10.09 -24.45
N LEU A 47 -19.89 10.06 -23.13
CA LEU A 47 -19.50 8.87 -22.38
C LEU A 47 -20.62 7.84 -22.37
N THR A 48 -20.24 6.59 -22.62
CA THR A 48 -21.12 5.42 -22.60
C THR A 48 -20.78 4.46 -21.47
N ARG A 49 -19.65 4.71 -20.77
CA ARG A 49 -19.15 3.97 -19.61
C ARG A 49 -18.45 4.93 -18.66
N PRO A 50 -18.32 4.59 -17.40
CA PRO A 50 -17.55 5.40 -16.43
C PRO A 50 -16.12 5.64 -16.91
N THR A 51 -15.60 6.83 -16.61
CA THR A 51 -14.18 7.11 -16.81
C THR A 51 -13.43 6.61 -15.59
N VAL A 52 -12.66 5.55 -15.75
CA VAL A 52 -11.85 4.96 -14.68
C VAL A 52 -10.42 5.50 -14.75
N VAL A 53 -9.92 6.02 -13.65
CA VAL A 53 -8.53 6.50 -13.47
C VAL A 53 -7.90 5.72 -12.33
N SER A 54 -6.97 4.83 -12.66
CA SER A 54 -6.31 3.95 -11.68
C SER A 54 -4.95 4.50 -11.30
N ILE A 55 -4.74 4.85 -10.03
CA ILE A 55 -3.52 5.45 -9.48
C ILE A 55 -2.85 4.49 -8.51
N TRP A 56 -1.66 4.00 -8.86
CA TRP A 56 -0.93 3.02 -8.09
C TRP A 56 0.48 3.48 -7.75
N GLY A 57 0.95 3.22 -6.55
CA GLY A 57 2.29 3.58 -6.12
C GLY A 57 2.53 3.25 -4.66
N MET A 58 3.69 3.61 -4.15
CA MET A 58 4.07 3.37 -2.77
C MET A 58 3.25 4.21 -1.78
N THR A 59 3.19 3.74 -0.53
CA THR A 59 2.48 4.46 0.54
C THR A 59 3.12 5.83 0.82
N GLY A 60 2.33 6.78 1.33
CA GLY A 60 2.84 8.09 1.78
C GLY A 60 3.26 9.07 0.67
N THR A 61 3.00 8.79 -0.61
CA THR A 61 3.40 9.63 -1.76
C THR A 61 2.39 10.74 -2.13
N GLY A 62 1.24 10.84 -1.46
CA GLY A 62 0.26 11.91 -1.68
C GLY A 62 -0.84 11.62 -2.71
N LYS A 63 -1.00 10.37 -3.16
CA LYS A 63 -2.00 9.95 -4.16
C LYS A 63 -3.42 10.46 -3.86
N SER A 64 -3.96 10.10 -2.70
CA SER A 64 -5.31 10.49 -2.27
C SER A 64 -5.45 12.00 -2.09
N SER A 65 -4.36 12.68 -1.68
CA SER A 65 -4.36 14.14 -1.49
C SER A 65 -4.51 14.89 -2.81
N VAL A 66 -3.84 14.44 -3.88
CA VAL A 66 -3.99 15.03 -5.23
C VAL A 66 -5.42 14.88 -5.73
N VAL A 67 -6.04 13.71 -5.55
CA VAL A 67 -7.44 13.48 -5.97
C VAL A 67 -8.39 14.37 -5.18
N ARG A 68 -8.26 14.44 -3.85
CA ARG A 68 -9.09 15.30 -2.99
C ARG A 68 -8.97 16.76 -3.39
N ARG A 69 -7.74 17.22 -3.60
CA ARG A 69 -7.50 18.62 -4.00
C ARG A 69 -8.04 18.95 -5.37
N LEU A 70 -7.91 18.03 -6.33
CA LEU A 70 -8.49 18.19 -7.65
C LEU A 70 -10.02 18.34 -7.59
N THR A 71 -10.71 17.51 -6.79
CA THR A 71 -12.18 17.61 -6.65
C THR A 71 -12.62 18.95 -6.03
N GLU A 72 -11.83 19.50 -5.09
CA GLU A 72 -12.07 20.82 -4.51
C GLU A 72 -11.91 21.94 -5.56
N LEU A 73 -10.78 21.92 -6.29
CA LEU A 73 -10.48 22.95 -7.31
C LEU A 73 -11.50 22.95 -8.46
N LEU A 74 -11.98 21.77 -8.86
CA LEU A 74 -13.03 21.65 -9.87
C LEU A 74 -14.43 21.97 -9.33
N SER A 75 -14.59 22.21 -8.03
CA SER A 75 -15.87 22.45 -7.35
C SER A 75 -16.88 21.30 -7.51
N ILE A 76 -16.38 20.06 -7.44
CA ILE A 76 -17.16 18.82 -7.55
C ILE A 76 -17.13 18.00 -6.26
N LYS A 77 -16.66 18.58 -5.16
CA LYS A 77 -16.52 17.89 -3.88
C LYS A 77 -17.83 17.33 -3.35
N ASP A 78 -18.92 18.10 -3.51
CA ASP A 78 -20.25 17.70 -3.05
C ASP A 78 -20.85 16.57 -3.90
N ASP A 79 -20.37 16.40 -5.14
CA ASP A 79 -20.74 15.32 -6.05
C ASP A 79 -19.79 14.11 -5.94
N THR A 80 -18.83 14.15 -4.98
CA THR A 80 -17.78 13.13 -4.82
C THR A 80 -18.03 12.27 -3.58
N LEU A 81 -18.06 10.97 -3.81
CA LEU A 81 -18.13 9.94 -2.77
C LEU A 81 -16.74 9.33 -2.55
N PHE A 82 -16.26 9.40 -1.31
CA PHE A 82 -14.98 8.81 -0.90
C PHE A 82 -15.21 7.54 -0.09
N PHE A 83 -14.72 6.43 -0.60
CA PHE A 83 -14.78 5.12 0.05
C PHE A 83 -13.38 4.67 0.44
N ASP A 84 -13.17 4.32 1.69
CA ASP A 84 -11.98 3.62 2.16
C ASP A 84 -12.25 2.10 2.11
N CYS A 85 -11.62 1.42 1.14
CA CYS A 85 -11.83 -0.02 0.96
C CYS A 85 -11.29 -0.85 2.12
N GLY A 86 -10.34 -0.34 2.90
CA GLY A 86 -9.84 -0.99 4.11
C GLY A 86 -10.92 -1.04 5.20
N VAL A 87 -11.62 0.07 5.43
CA VAL A 87 -12.72 0.16 6.40
C VAL A 87 -13.94 -0.63 5.91
N CYS A 88 -14.33 -0.46 4.64
CA CYS A 88 -15.49 -1.17 4.08
C CYS A 88 -15.36 -2.70 4.18
N THR A 89 -14.16 -3.23 3.97
CA THR A 89 -13.92 -4.68 4.09
C THR A 89 -13.85 -5.16 5.54
N ALA A 90 -13.31 -4.36 6.44
CA ALA A 90 -13.18 -4.71 7.87
C ALA A 90 -14.53 -4.62 8.60
N GLU A 91 -15.32 -3.59 8.35
CA GLU A 91 -16.62 -3.35 9.01
C GLU A 91 -17.79 -3.98 8.27
N ARG A 92 -17.56 -4.64 7.12
CA ARG A 92 -18.61 -5.18 6.24
C ARG A 92 -19.67 -4.14 5.85
N LYS A 93 -19.29 -2.86 5.78
CA LYS A 93 -20.17 -1.80 5.32
C LYS A 93 -20.48 -2.00 3.84
N ASP A 94 -21.74 -1.99 3.52
CA ASP A 94 -22.21 -2.14 2.15
C ASP A 94 -22.10 -0.78 1.44
N ILE A 95 -21.29 -0.74 0.37
CA ILE A 95 -21.13 0.45 -0.48
C ILE A 95 -22.47 0.87 -1.08
N VAL A 96 -23.35 -0.08 -1.39
CA VAL A 96 -24.70 0.20 -1.89
C VAL A 96 -25.55 0.91 -0.84
N GLU A 97 -25.40 0.52 0.43
CA GLU A 97 -26.09 1.18 1.54
C GLU A 97 -25.62 2.63 1.69
N GLU A 98 -24.32 2.88 1.58
CA GLU A 98 -23.78 4.25 1.67
C GLU A 98 -24.21 5.11 0.47
N ILE A 99 -24.20 4.55 -0.75
CA ILE A 99 -24.74 5.21 -1.94
C ILE A 99 -26.24 5.47 -1.76
N SER A 100 -26.99 4.50 -1.25
CA SER A 100 -28.42 4.61 -1.03
C SER A 100 -28.76 5.64 0.06
N ASN A 101 -27.99 5.69 1.15
CA ASN A 101 -28.16 6.67 2.22
C ASN A 101 -27.82 8.09 1.77
N THR A 102 -26.82 8.25 0.91
CA THR A 102 -26.42 9.57 0.38
C THR A 102 -27.42 10.10 -0.66
N PHE A 103 -28.01 9.23 -1.47
CA PHE A 103 -28.89 9.62 -2.57
C PHE A 103 -30.35 9.13 -2.42
N GLY A 104 -30.64 8.30 -1.42
CA GLY A 104 -31.91 7.61 -1.23
C GLY A 104 -32.93 8.29 -0.33
N HIS A 105 -32.54 9.30 0.43
CA HIS A 105 -33.46 10.05 1.28
C HIS A 105 -34.18 11.17 0.52
N ASP A 106 -35.20 10.79 -0.27
CA ASP A 106 -36.11 11.71 -0.96
C ASP A 106 -37.46 11.78 -0.18
N ASP A 107 -37.45 12.33 1.04
CA ASP A 107 -38.71 12.55 1.79
C ASP A 107 -39.13 14.01 1.94
N GLU A 108 -38.45 14.96 1.21
CA GLU A 108 -38.97 16.34 1.18
C GLU A 108 -38.99 16.89 -0.25
N GLU A 109 -40.21 17.28 -0.69
CA GLU A 109 -40.51 17.70 -2.06
C GLU A 109 -39.79 18.98 -2.53
N GLU A 110 -39.19 19.77 -1.67
CA GLU A 110 -38.59 21.06 -2.03
C GLU A 110 -37.16 21.01 -2.52
N THR A 111 -36.43 19.90 -2.31
CA THR A 111 -35.05 19.73 -2.81
C THR A 111 -34.94 18.96 -4.12
N ARG A 112 -36.07 18.50 -4.67
CA ARG A 112 -36.16 17.65 -5.87
C ARG A 112 -35.67 18.30 -7.18
N SER A 113 -35.74 19.63 -7.29
CA SER A 113 -35.42 20.30 -8.58
C SER A 113 -33.93 20.38 -8.87
N SER A 114 -33.07 20.37 -7.86
CA SER A 114 -31.60 20.43 -8.04
C SER A 114 -30.94 19.05 -8.05
N LYS A 115 -31.54 18.03 -7.43
CA LYS A 115 -30.97 16.65 -7.37
C LYS A 115 -31.45 15.70 -8.49
N LYS A 116 -32.54 16.03 -9.18
CA LYS A 116 -33.12 15.20 -10.25
C LYS A 116 -32.25 15.03 -11.52
N ASN A 117 -31.17 15.82 -11.64
CA ASN A 117 -30.20 15.73 -12.72
C ASN A 117 -28.86 15.03 -12.32
N MET A 118 -28.75 14.48 -11.12
CA MET A 118 -27.52 13.96 -10.57
C MET A 118 -27.16 12.52 -11.02
N GLY A 119 -28.02 11.82 -11.73
CA GLY A 119 -27.76 10.45 -12.15
C GLY A 119 -26.59 10.26 -13.14
N GLY A 120 -25.92 11.33 -13.59
CA GLY A 120 -24.95 11.20 -14.66
C GLY A 120 -23.51 11.67 -14.38
N ASN A 121 -23.25 12.48 -13.36
CA ASN A 121 -21.94 13.14 -13.19
C ASN A 121 -21.32 12.92 -11.81
N LEU A 122 -21.58 11.79 -11.17
CA LEU A 122 -20.99 11.45 -9.88
C LEU A 122 -19.51 11.13 -9.98
N VAL A 123 -18.76 11.43 -8.91
CA VAL A 123 -17.37 11.05 -8.76
C VAL A 123 -17.25 10.04 -7.62
N PHE A 124 -16.67 8.89 -7.91
CA PHE A 124 -16.37 7.88 -6.92
C PHE A 124 -14.86 7.82 -6.72
N VAL A 125 -14.42 7.83 -5.47
CA VAL A 125 -13.02 7.67 -5.10
C VAL A 125 -12.90 6.47 -4.17
N PHE A 126 -12.34 5.39 -4.70
CA PHE A 126 -12.02 4.19 -3.93
C PHE A 126 -10.57 4.27 -3.49
N ASP A 127 -10.36 4.66 -2.23
CA ASP A 127 -9.04 4.74 -1.60
C ASP A 127 -8.69 3.40 -0.94
N GLU A 128 -7.39 3.16 -0.74
CA GLU A 128 -6.86 1.91 -0.19
C GLU A 128 -7.38 0.65 -0.93
N PHE A 129 -7.49 0.75 -2.27
CA PHE A 129 -8.14 -0.26 -3.12
C PHE A 129 -7.45 -1.64 -3.07
N GLN A 130 -6.20 -1.73 -2.63
CA GLN A 130 -5.51 -3.01 -2.41
C GLN A 130 -6.22 -3.92 -1.41
N TYR A 131 -7.11 -3.38 -0.56
CA TYR A 131 -7.93 -4.16 0.36
C TYR A 131 -9.20 -4.74 -0.29
N ALA A 132 -9.60 -4.26 -1.46
CA ALA A 132 -10.69 -4.83 -2.25
C ALA A 132 -10.29 -6.13 -2.97
N LYS A 133 -9.31 -6.86 -2.42
CA LYS A 133 -8.77 -8.10 -3.00
C LYS A 133 -9.83 -9.19 -3.13
N THR A 134 -9.76 -9.93 -4.23
CA THR A 134 -10.62 -11.07 -4.55
C THR A 134 -9.85 -12.39 -4.66
N MET A 135 -8.53 -12.33 -4.49
CA MET A 135 -7.62 -13.47 -4.42
C MET A 135 -6.85 -13.41 -3.11
N ASN A 136 -6.62 -14.57 -2.48
CA ASN A 136 -5.73 -14.69 -1.32
C ASN A 136 -4.27 -14.94 -1.77
N GLU A 137 -3.36 -15.02 -0.82
CA GLU A 137 -1.93 -15.26 -1.10
C GLU A 137 -1.65 -16.63 -1.73
N ASN A 138 -2.56 -17.59 -1.57
CA ASN A 138 -2.47 -18.92 -2.16
C ASN A 138 -3.09 -19.00 -3.58
N GLY A 139 -3.58 -17.87 -4.12
CA GLY A 139 -4.24 -17.81 -5.41
C GLY A 139 -5.69 -18.34 -5.41
N GLU A 140 -6.31 -18.49 -4.24
CA GLU A 140 -7.70 -18.91 -4.12
C GLU A 140 -8.65 -17.71 -4.11
N GLU A 141 -9.86 -17.90 -4.63
CA GLU A 141 -10.85 -16.84 -4.67
C GLU A 141 -11.42 -16.52 -3.29
N VAL A 142 -11.42 -15.21 -2.96
CA VAL A 142 -12.11 -14.68 -1.78
C VAL A 142 -13.42 -14.06 -2.22
N ILE A 143 -14.52 -14.65 -1.79
CA ILE A 143 -15.85 -14.10 -2.05
C ILE A 143 -16.13 -12.98 -1.04
N ASN A 144 -16.13 -11.74 -1.51
CA ASN A 144 -16.55 -10.60 -0.73
C ASN A 144 -17.75 -9.91 -1.42
N ALA A 145 -18.94 -10.15 -0.89
CA ALA A 145 -20.18 -9.60 -1.43
C ALA A 145 -20.21 -8.06 -1.37
N SER A 146 -19.61 -7.46 -0.35
CA SER A 146 -19.62 -6.00 -0.12
C SER A 146 -18.90 -5.21 -1.21
N ILE A 147 -17.88 -5.79 -1.87
CA ILE A 147 -17.10 -5.11 -2.92
C ILE A 147 -17.61 -5.41 -4.34
N ARG A 148 -18.55 -6.36 -4.50
CA ARG A 148 -19.09 -6.72 -5.81
C ARG A 148 -19.68 -5.53 -6.58
N PRO A 149 -20.44 -4.59 -5.94
CA PRO A 149 -20.97 -3.42 -6.63
C PRO A 149 -19.91 -2.49 -7.21
N ILE A 150 -18.70 -2.44 -6.63
CA ILE A 150 -17.58 -1.68 -7.19
C ILE A 150 -17.23 -2.23 -8.58
N TRP A 151 -17.14 -3.56 -8.71
CA TRP A 151 -16.79 -4.20 -9.97
C TRP A 151 -17.88 -4.06 -11.02
N GLU A 152 -19.16 -3.99 -10.64
CA GLU A 152 -20.30 -3.69 -11.51
C GLU A 152 -20.23 -2.23 -12.00
N LEU A 153 -19.90 -1.29 -11.11
CA LEU A 153 -19.67 0.12 -11.44
C LEU A 153 -18.53 0.28 -12.45
N LEU A 154 -17.39 -0.37 -12.18
CA LEU A 154 -16.20 -0.28 -13.05
C LEU A 154 -16.43 -0.88 -14.44
N ASP A 155 -17.30 -1.88 -14.57
CA ASP A 155 -17.58 -2.56 -15.83
C ASP A 155 -18.59 -1.80 -16.70
N SER A 156 -19.82 -1.69 -16.20
CA SER A 156 -20.95 -1.16 -16.96
C SER A 156 -21.37 0.25 -16.54
N GLY A 157 -21.00 0.68 -15.35
CA GLY A 157 -21.53 1.89 -14.72
C GLY A 157 -22.98 1.74 -14.25
N ILE A 158 -23.51 0.52 -14.26
CA ILE A 158 -24.87 0.25 -13.82
C ILE A 158 -24.82 -0.50 -12.51
N ILE A 159 -25.32 0.14 -11.44
CA ILE A 159 -25.42 -0.47 -10.13
C ILE A 159 -26.88 -0.85 -9.89
N ASN A 160 -27.11 -2.12 -9.65
CA ASN A 160 -28.40 -2.56 -9.17
C ASN A 160 -28.46 -2.34 -7.67
N ILE A 161 -29.12 -1.27 -7.24
CA ILE A 161 -29.49 -1.08 -5.84
C ILE A 161 -30.67 -2.02 -5.57
N ASN A 162 -30.38 -3.30 -5.67
CA ASN A 162 -31.33 -4.29 -5.24
C ASN A 162 -31.25 -4.32 -3.72
N ASP A 163 -32.39 -4.40 -3.10
CA ASP A 163 -32.56 -4.85 -1.72
C ASP A 163 -31.93 -6.26 -1.44
N ARG A 164 -31.11 -6.79 -2.37
CA ARG A 164 -30.38 -8.05 -2.24
C ARG A 164 -29.41 -8.08 -1.06
N TYR A 165 -29.02 -6.92 -0.57
CA TYR A 165 -28.11 -6.79 0.58
C TYR A 165 -28.86 -6.69 1.91
N ASP A 166 -30.17 -6.64 1.88
CA ASP A 166 -30.99 -6.97 3.02
C ASP A 166 -31.04 -8.51 3.12
N TRP A 167 -30.03 -9.05 3.80
CA TRP A 167 -29.88 -10.51 3.91
C TRP A 167 -31.10 -11.16 4.61
N GLU A 168 -31.80 -10.43 5.49
CA GLU A 168 -33.05 -10.87 6.08
C GLU A 168 -34.15 -11.01 5.03
N PHE A 169 -34.23 -10.05 4.12
CA PHE A 169 -35.17 -10.13 2.98
C PHE A 169 -34.78 -11.21 1.96
N ALA A 170 -33.48 -11.33 1.63
CA ALA A 170 -33.00 -12.38 0.74
C ALA A 170 -33.32 -13.77 1.31
N ARG A 171 -33.01 -13.98 2.60
CA ARG A 171 -33.34 -15.22 3.31
C ARG A 171 -34.84 -15.50 3.35
N LEU A 172 -35.65 -14.45 3.50
CA LEU A 172 -37.11 -14.57 3.51
C LEU A 172 -37.64 -14.91 2.11
N CYS A 173 -37.05 -14.38 1.04
CA CYS A 173 -37.36 -14.77 -0.33
C CYS A 173 -37.01 -16.23 -0.60
N GLU A 174 -35.87 -16.72 -0.11
CA GLU A 174 -35.47 -18.13 -0.20
C GLU A 174 -36.48 -19.02 0.53
N VAL A 175 -36.86 -18.66 1.74
CA VAL A 175 -37.89 -19.40 2.51
C VAL A 175 -39.25 -19.41 1.80
N LEU A 176 -39.62 -18.31 1.13
CA LEU A 176 -40.87 -18.28 0.34
C LEU A 176 -40.75 -19.16 -0.93
N GLU A 177 -39.56 -19.31 -1.54
CA GLU A 177 -39.34 -20.23 -2.64
C GLU A 177 -39.42 -21.70 -2.18
N ASP A 178 -38.80 -22.01 -1.07
CA ASP A 178 -38.83 -23.35 -0.45
C ASP A 178 -40.25 -23.77 -0.01
N LEU A 179 -41.12 -22.79 0.31
CA LEU A 179 -42.51 -23.04 0.63
C LEU A 179 -43.40 -23.34 -0.59
N GLU A 180 -42.98 -23.06 -1.81
CA GLU A 180 -43.81 -23.24 -3.01
C GLU A 180 -44.36 -24.67 -3.18
N PRO A 181 -43.59 -25.74 -2.98
CA PRO A 181 -44.10 -27.12 -3.00
C PRO A 181 -45.08 -27.42 -1.88
N VAL A 182 -44.83 -26.80 -0.70
CA VAL A 182 -45.67 -26.98 0.47
C VAL A 182 -47.02 -26.30 0.25
N VAL A 183 -47.03 -25.10 -0.32
CA VAL A 183 -48.27 -24.36 -0.63
C VAL A 183 -49.15 -25.12 -1.61
N ALA A 184 -48.58 -25.77 -2.61
CA ALA A 184 -49.33 -26.56 -3.56
C ALA A 184 -50.14 -27.68 -2.84
N LYS A 185 -49.62 -28.27 -1.78
CA LYS A 185 -50.28 -29.31 -0.98
C LYS A 185 -51.28 -28.78 0.02
N PHE A 186 -50.96 -27.66 0.67
CA PHE A 186 -51.74 -27.14 1.82
C PHE A 186 -52.45 -25.80 1.56
N SER A 187 -52.56 -25.36 0.31
CA SER A 187 -53.17 -24.07 -0.09
C SER A 187 -54.60 -23.86 0.41
N HIS A 188 -55.34 -24.95 0.64
CA HIS A 188 -56.72 -24.96 1.08
C HIS A 188 -56.93 -24.84 2.59
N PHE A 189 -55.86 -24.92 3.39
CA PHE A 189 -55.98 -24.77 4.84
C PHE A 189 -56.53 -23.41 5.22
N LYS A 190 -57.47 -23.42 6.19
CA LYS A 190 -58.19 -22.20 6.62
C LYS A 190 -57.33 -21.34 7.53
N THR A 191 -57.44 -20.07 7.34
CA THR A 191 -56.81 -19.03 8.13
C THR A 191 -57.85 -18.08 8.70
N ALA A 192 -57.58 -17.52 9.87
CA ALA A 192 -58.40 -16.45 10.47
C ALA A 192 -57.43 -15.46 11.17
N ASP A 193 -57.59 -14.16 10.87
CA ASP A 193 -56.76 -13.08 11.44
C ASP A 193 -55.23 -13.34 11.28
N GLY A 194 -54.83 -13.86 10.14
CA GLY A 194 -53.42 -14.18 9.88
C GLY A 194 -52.87 -15.38 10.67
N LYS A 195 -53.73 -16.22 11.23
CA LYS A 195 -53.37 -17.40 12.03
C LYS A 195 -54.04 -18.66 11.50
N PHE A 196 -53.36 -19.81 11.68
CA PHE A 196 -53.95 -21.12 11.35
C PHE A 196 -54.95 -21.56 12.39
N THR A 197 -56.09 -22.06 11.92
CA THR A 197 -57.08 -22.72 12.76
C THR A 197 -56.78 -24.21 12.97
N GLU A 198 -56.13 -24.87 12.00
CA GLU A 198 -55.71 -26.28 12.00
C GLU A 198 -54.19 -26.35 12.21
N ARG A 199 -53.74 -26.96 13.29
CA ARG A 199 -52.51 -26.54 13.95
C ARG A 199 -51.27 -27.41 13.72
N GLU A 200 -51.39 -28.74 13.78
CA GLU A 200 -50.18 -29.57 14.02
C GLU A 200 -49.44 -29.89 12.76
N GLU A 201 -50.11 -30.26 11.68
CA GLU A 201 -49.47 -30.73 10.45
C GLU A 201 -48.74 -29.60 9.71
N ILE A 202 -49.28 -28.39 9.67
CA ILE A 202 -48.69 -27.24 9.01
C ILE A 202 -47.55 -26.59 9.84
N GLY A 203 -47.77 -26.47 11.15
CA GLY A 203 -46.82 -25.83 12.04
C GLY A 203 -45.44 -26.49 12.00
N VAL A 204 -45.41 -27.81 11.99
CA VAL A 204 -44.14 -28.59 11.90
C VAL A 204 -43.46 -28.37 10.55
N ILE A 205 -44.21 -28.41 9.44
CA ILE A 205 -43.65 -28.26 8.09
C ILE A 205 -43.11 -26.84 7.87
N LEU A 206 -43.83 -25.79 8.37
CA LEU A 206 -43.38 -24.41 8.26
C LEU A 206 -42.17 -24.13 9.17
N ASP A 207 -42.03 -24.85 10.27
CA ASP A 207 -40.89 -24.77 11.16
C ASP A 207 -39.65 -25.44 10.54
N GLU A 208 -39.80 -26.59 9.89
CA GLU A 208 -38.74 -27.28 9.16
C GLU A 208 -38.14 -26.41 8.03
N VAL A 209 -38.99 -25.63 7.36
CA VAL A 209 -38.58 -24.66 6.31
C VAL A 209 -38.11 -23.32 6.91
N GLY A 210 -38.19 -23.15 8.24
CA GLY A 210 -37.78 -21.94 8.92
C GLY A 210 -38.71 -20.74 8.78
N PHE A 211 -39.98 -20.97 8.44
CA PHE A 211 -40.97 -19.92 8.22
C PHE A 211 -41.69 -19.49 9.49
N CYS A 212 -41.85 -20.38 10.44
CA CYS A 212 -42.38 -20.06 11.76
C CYS A 212 -41.55 -20.75 12.87
N CYS A 213 -41.71 -20.29 14.11
CA CYS A 213 -41.05 -20.89 15.27
C CYS A 213 -42.01 -21.80 16.02
N TYR A 214 -42.66 -22.74 15.32
CA TYR A 214 -43.68 -23.60 15.93
C TYR A 214 -43.12 -24.48 17.02
N THR A 215 -42.05 -25.20 16.76
CA THR A 215 -41.42 -26.12 17.71
C THR A 215 -40.92 -25.38 18.96
N GLU A 216 -40.36 -24.19 18.79
CA GLU A 216 -39.90 -23.32 19.88
C GLU A 216 -41.07 -22.86 20.73
N ARG A 217 -42.19 -22.45 20.12
CA ARG A 217 -43.39 -22.00 20.84
C ARG A 217 -44.09 -23.15 21.58
N VAL A 218 -44.11 -24.35 21.01
CA VAL A 218 -44.63 -25.53 21.68
C VAL A 218 -43.75 -25.91 22.88
N ALA A 219 -42.43 -25.82 22.75
CA ALA A 219 -41.47 -26.07 23.82
C ALA A 219 -41.61 -25.06 24.96
N LEU A 220 -41.77 -23.75 24.65
CA LEU A 220 -42.02 -22.71 25.63
C LEU A 220 -43.39 -22.91 26.34
N ARG A 221 -44.42 -23.34 25.62
CA ARG A 221 -45.72 -23.67 26.15
C ARG A 221 -45.67 -24.83 27.14
N ASN A 222 -44.81 -25.82 26.88
CA ASN A 222 -44.57 -26.97 27.72
C ASN A 222 -43.60 -26.69 28.89
N GLY A 223 -43.13 -25.46 29.04
CA GLY A 223 -42.18 -25.07 30.08
C GLY A 223 -40.75 -25.46 29.81
N GLU A 224 -40.43 -25.83 28.58
CA GLU A 224 -39.09 -26.14 28.16
C GLU A 224 -38.28 -24.83 27.94
N ARG A 225 -36.97 -24.88 28.26
CA ARG A 225 -36.11 -23.70 28.13
C ARG A 225 -35.78 -23.41 26.67
N LYS A 226 -35.80 -22.14 26.29
CA LYS A 226 -35.35 -21.65 24.98
C LYS A 226 -33.94 -22.14 24.69
N LYS A 227 -33.72 -22.89 23.61
CA LYS A 227 -32.39 -23.15 23.04
C LYS A 227 -32.06 -22.03 22.10
N ASN A 228 -31.24 -21.09 22.54
CA ASN A 228 -30.70 -20.07 21.62
C ASN A 228 -29.76 -20.72 20.62
N PHE A 229 -30.09 -20.64 19.37
CA PHE A 229 -29.16 -20.89 18.26
C PHE A 229 -28.04 -19.84 18.33
N GLY A 230 -26.87 -20.23 18.82
CA GLY A 230 -25.65 -19.41 18.78
C GLY A 230 -25.10 -18.88 20.12
N TYR A 231 -25.76 -19.09 21.28
CA TYR A 231 -25.21 -18.71 22.58
C TYR A 231 -25.23 -19.89 23.57
N ASN A 232 -24.07 -20.24 24.10
CA ASN A 232 -23.89 -21.34 25.04
C ASN A 232 -24.31 -20.99 26.48
N GLY A 233 -25.54 -20.53 26.69
CA GLY A 233 -26.05 -20.27 28.03
C GLY A 233 -27.57 -20.32 28.11
N PRO A 234 -28.15 -20.74 29.23
CA PRO A 234 -29.62 -20.73 29.42
C PRO A 234 -30.11 -19.29 29.58
N VAL A 235 -30.94 -18.82 28.64
CA VAL A 235 -31.60 -17.53 28.76
C VAL A 235 -32.83 -17.75 29.67
N PRO A 236 -33.05 -16.91 30.71
CA PRO A 236 -34.22 -17.00 31.55
C PRO A 236 -35.47 -16.67 30.74
N VAL A 237 -36.50 -17.50 30.87
CA VAL A 237 -37.86 -17.26 30.32
C VAL A 237 -38.47 -16.06 31.03
N THR A 238 -38.78 -15.01 30.28
CA THR A 238 -39.45 -13.82 30.83
C THR A 238 -40.97 -14.03 30.97
N GLU A 239 -41.64 -13.20 31.75
CA GLU A 239 -43.10 -13.25 31.86
C GLU A 239 -43.81 -13.04 30.50
N GLU A 240 -43.18 -12.29 29.59
CA GLU A 240 -43.68 -12.03 28.23
C GLU A 240 -43.57 -13.27 27.31
N ASP A 241 -42.73 -14.24 27.65
CA ASP A 241 -42.59 -15.50 26.92
C ASP A 241 -43.70 -16.53 27.29
N LYS A 242 -44.50 -16.25 28.27
CA LYS A 242 -45.61 -17.13 28.66
C LYS A 242 -46.78 -16.96 27.68
N VAL A 243 -47.11 -17.99 26.96
CA VAL A 243 -48.28 -18.03 26.07
C VAL A 243 -49.53 -18.04 26.91
N GLU A 244 -50.31 -16.95 26.93
CA GLU A 244 -51.51 -16.78 27.77
C GLU A 244 -52.61 -17.79 27.48
N ASP A 245 -52.76 -18.26 26.22
CA ASP A 245 -53.74 -19.28 25.84
C ASP A 245 -53.11 -20.44 25.08
N PRO A 246 -53.01 -21.65 25.69
CA PRO A 246 -52.47 -22.83 25.00
C PRO A 246 -53.29 -23.26 23.77
N LEU A 247 -54.51 -22.74 23.60
CA LEU A 247 -55.41 -23.03 22.46
C LEU A 247 -55.40 -21.93 21.39
N ALA A 248 -54.63 -20.83 21.58
CA ALA A 248 -54.61 -19.72 20.63
C ALA A 248 -54.09 -20.18 19.27
N PRO A 249 -54.66 -19.74 18.15
CA PRO A 249 -54.20 -20.03 16.82
C PRO A 249 -52.78 -19.55 16.60
N LEU A 250 -51.96 -20.38 15.92
CA LEU A 250 -50.57 -20.02 15.59
C LEU A 250 -50.51 -19.02 14.43
N PRO A 251 -49.70 -17.98 14.50
CA PRO A 251 -49.45 -17.11 13.37
C PRO A 251 -48.80 -17.88 12.22
N ILE A 252 -49.18 -17.58 10.99
CA ILE A 252 -48.66 -18.22 9.79
C ILE A 252 -47.20 -17.87 9.63
N VAL A 253 -46.82 -16.61 9.90
CA VAL A 253 -45.46 -16.13 9.86
C VAL A 253 -45.10 -15.53 11.21
N ASP A 254 -43.83 -15.60 11.59
CA ASP A 254 -43.35 -14.93 12.79
C ASP A 254 -43.77 -13.43 12.78
N PRO A 255 -44.37 -12.89 13.84
CA PRO A 255 -44.78 -11.48 13.88
C PRO A 255 -43.66 -10.48 13.63
N GLU A 256 -42.43 -10.80 13.99
CA GLU A 256 -41.28 -9.93 13.70
C GLU A 256 -40.97 -9.88 12.22
N ARG A 257 -41.03 -11.03 11.53
CA ARG A 257 -40.86 -11.11 10.07
C ARG A 257 -41.95 -10.41 9.31
N ILE A 258 -43.20 -10.54 9.75
CA ILE A 258 -44.34 -9.77 9.17
C ILE A 258 -44.10 -8.26 9.35
N ARG A 259 -43.73 -7.83 10.55
CA ARG A 259 -43.42 -6.42 10.81
C ARG A 259 -42.36 -5.89 9.90
N TYR A 260 -41.33 -6.69 9.62
CA TYR A 260 -40.27 -6.37 8.70
C TYR A 260 -40.80 -6.18 7.26
N PHE A 261 -41.60 -7.10 6.75
CA PHE A 261 -42.27 -6.97 5.44
C PHE A 261 -43.11 -5.72 5.31
N LEU A 262 -43.92 -5.46 6.32
CA LEU A 262 -44.82 -4.30 6.33
C LEU A 262 -44.04 -2.98 6.38
N LYS A 263 -42.98 -2.93 7.16
CA LYS A 263 -42.07 -1.77 7.21
C LYS A 263 -41.41 -1.51 5.88
N ARG A 264 -40.98 -2.58 5.19
CA ARG A 264 -40.39 -2.49 3.87
C ARG A 264 -41.38 -2.06 2.79
N ALA A 265 -42.57 -2.63 2.80
CA ALA A 265 -43.63 -2.21 1.89
C ALA A 265 -43.94 -0.71 2.04
N ASN A 266 -44.00 -0.21 3.29
CA ASN A 266 -44.20 1.21 3.58
C ASN A 266 -43.04 2.11 3.13
N LYS A 267 -41.78 1.62 3.16
CA LYS A 267 -40.62 2.36 2.61
C LYS A 267 -40.74 2.54 1.10
N ARG A 268 -41.32 1.57 0.41
CA ARG A 268 -41.53 1.63 -1.04
C ARG A 268 -42.65 2.58 -1.45
N GLU A 269 -43.78 2.46 -0.76
CA GLU A 269 -44.95 3.28 -0.99
C GLU A 269 -45.69 3.55 0.34
N PRO A 270 -45.86 4.83 0.74
CA PRO A 270 -46.55 5.17 1.98
C PRO A 270 -47.97 4.59 2.01
N GLY A 271 -48.29 3.86 3.07
CA GLY A 271 -49.58 3.22 3.26
C GLY A 271 -49.71 1.79 2.68
N LEU A 272 -48.76 1.34 1.85
CA LEU A 272 -48.80 -0.01 1.28
C LEU A 272 -48.68 -1.10 2.33
N GLY A 273 -47.82 -0.92 3.34
CA GLY A 273 -47.71 -1.85 4.46
C GLY A 273 -48.96 -1.98 5.28
N LYS A 274 -49.75 -0.89 5.44
CA LYS A 274 -51.05 -0.93 6.11
C LYS A 274 -52.03 -1.76 5.30
N LYS A 275 -52.12 -1.49 4.00
CA LYS A 275 -52.97 -2.25 3.09
C LYS A 275 -52.60 -3.75 3.06
N MET A 276 -51.33 -4.03 2.94
CA MET A 276 -50.82 -5.40 2.96
C MET A 276 -51.15 -6.14 4.26
N ASN A 277 -51.05 -5.45 5.40
CA ASN A 277 -51.45 -6.03 6.70
C ASN A 277 -52.95 -6.36 6.75
N GLU A 278 -53.77 -5.46 6.24
CA GLU A 278 -55.22 -5.70 6.14
C GLU A 278 -55.53 -6.90 5.22
N ASP A 279 -54.86 -7.00 4.08
CA ASP A 279 -55.01 -8.11 3.14
C ASP A 279 -54.53 -9.46 3.75
N LEU A 280 -53.43 -9.47 4.51
CA LEU A 280 -52.92 -10.66 5.20
C LEU A 280 -53.86 -11.12 6.32
N LEU A 281 -54.50 -10.19 7.07
CA LEU A 281 -55.48 -10.51 8.11
C LEU A 281 -56.77 -11.04 7.53
N ASN A 282 -57.15 -10.57 6.33
CA ASN A 282 -58.40 -10.97 5.65
C ASN A 282 -58.27 -12.25 4.80
N ALA A 283 -57.03 -12.74 4.60
CA ALA A 283 -56.78 -13.97 3.85
C ALA A 283 -57.49 -15.17 4.50
N LYS A 284 -58.30 -15.90 3.73
CA LYS A 284 -59.11 -17.02 4.23
C LYS A 284 -58.40 -18.37 4.14
N THR A 285 -57.39 -18.45 3.30
CA THR A 285 -56.65 -19.68 3.09
C THR A 285 -55.13 -19.38 3.09
N PHE A 286 -54.33 -20.43 3.37
CA PHE A 286 -52.90 -20.33 3.32
C PHE A 286 -52.39 -19.92 1.92
N GLY A 287 -53.03 -20.43 0.89
CA GLY A 287 -52.69 -20.09 -0.48
C GLY A 287 -52.91 -18.61 -0.83
N GLU A 288 -53.95 -17.97 -0.30
CA GLU A 288 -54.19 -16.52 -0.42
C GLU A 288 -53.12 -15.73 0.34
N TYR A 289 -52.84 -16.12 1.57
CA TYR A 289 -51.81 -15.50 2.41
C TYR A 289 -50.45 -15.56 1.77
N TYR A 290 -50.06 -16.72 1.26
CA TYR A 290 -48.78 -16.91 0.54
C TYR A 290 -48.69 -16.06 -0.72
N LYS A 291 -49.75 -15.94 -1.51
CA LYS A 291 -49.78 -15.10 -2.71
C LYS A 291 -49.52 -13.64 -2.42
N ILE A 292 -50.03 -13.11 -1.31
CA ILE A 292 -49.78 -11.73 -0.88
C ILE A 292 -48.31 -11.55 -0.55
N LEU A 293 -47.68 -12.46 0.22
CA LEU A 293 -46.28 -12.42 0.54
C LEU A 293 -45.38 -12.61 -0.68
N LYS A 294 -45.70 -13.58 -1.56
CA LYS A 294 -44.95 -13.84 -2.78
C LYS A 294 -45.00 -12.67 -3.77
N GLY A 295 -46.19 -12.06 -3.89
CA GLY A 295 -46.34 -10.85 -4.71
C GLY A 295 -45.40 -9.75 -4.29
N GLU A 296 -45.23 -9.52 -3.00
CA GLU A 296 -44.30 -8.53 -2.46
C GLU A 296 -42.82 -8.94 -2.69
N SER A 297 -42.49 -10.22 -2.55
CA SER A 297 -41.14 -10.73 -2.79
C SER A 297 -40.72 -10.58 -4.25
N VAL A 298 -41.63 -10.77 -5.20
CA VAL A 298 -41.39 -10.61 -6.64
C VAL A 298 -41.21 -9.14 -7.01
N ILE A 299 -42.06 -8.25 -6.45
CA ILE A 299 -41.96 -6.81 -6.71
C ILE A 299 -40.71 -6.21 -6.05
N GLY A 300 -40.31 -6.72 -4.89
CA GLY A 300 -39.04 -6.34 -4.22
C GLY A 300 -37.76 -6.74 -4.98
N ARG A 301 -37.87 -7.66 -5.96
CA ARG A 301 -36.75 -8.02 -6.87
C ARG A 301 -36.54 -7.02 -8.00
N GLY A 302 -37.46 -6.13 -8.27
CA GLY A 302 -37.33 -5.02 -9.20
C GLY A 302 -36.48 -3.91 -8.56
N GLY A 303 -35.15 -4.09 -8.50
CA GLY A 303 -34.25 -3.14 -7.85
C GLY A 303 -34.22 -1.80 -8.56
N LYS A 304 -33.99 -0.75 -7.79
CA LYS A 304 -33.69 0.59 -8.33
C LYS A 304 -32.33 0.51 -9.06
N ILE A 305 -32.31 0.79 -10.34
CA ILE A 305 -31.09 0.85 -11.15
C ILE A 305 -30.53 2.27 -11.02
N LEU A 306 -29.29 2.37 -10.58
CA LEU A 306 -28.54 3.62 -10.61
C LEU A 306 -27.66 3.61 -11.86
N ASP A 307 -27.92 4.56 -12.77
CA ASP A 307 -27.11 4.75 -13.97
C ASP A 307 -25.94 5.70 -13.67
N CYS A 308 -24.75 5.13 -13.56
CA CYS A 308 -23.49 5.81 -13.34
C CYS A 308 -22.57 5.78 -14.59
N THR A 309 -23.13 5.53 -15.78
CA THR A 309 -22.35 5.42 -17.03
C THR A 309 -21.54 6.68 -17.35
N LYS A 310 -21.96 7.84 -16.83
CA LYS A 310 -21.28 9.13 -17.01
C LYS A 310 -20.49 9.56 -15.76
N SER A 311 -20.15 8.64 -14.89
CA SER A 311 -19.39 8.93 -13.67
C SER A 311 -17.88 8.92 -13.91
N LEU A 312 -17.16 9.61 -13.03
CA LEU A 312 -15.71 9.50 -12.91
C LEU A 312 -15.39 8.60 -11.71
N VAL A 313 -14.52 7.63 -11.92
CA VAL A 313 -14.11 6.70 -10.88
C VAL A 313 -12.60 6.75 -10.71
N PHE A 314 -12.15 7.17 -9.54
CA PHE A 314 -10.76 7.04 -9.12
C PHE A 314 -10.58 5.75 -8.33
N VAL A 315 -9.61 4.96 -8.74
CA VAL A 315 -9.12 3.80 -8.00
C VAL A 315 -7.72 4.15 -7.50
N VAL A 316 -7.58 4.32 -6.19
CA VAL A 316 -6.32 4.72 -5.57
C VAL A 316 -5.85 3.60 -4.65
N GLY A 317 -4.64 3.12 -4.85
CA GLY A 317 -4.14 2.01 -4.06
C GLY A 317 -2.63 2.01 -3.86
N ASN A 318 -2.22 1.28 -2.82
CA ASN A 318 -0.83 0.99 -2.54
C ASN A 318 -0.48 -0.39 -3.13
N LEU A 319 0.67 -0.48 -3.78
CA LEU A 319 1.10 -1.69 -4.46
C LEU A 319 2.59 -1.92 -4.22
N ASP A 320 2.96 -2.04 -2.94
CA ASP A 320 4.36 -2.18 -2.53
C ASP A 320 5.01 -3.45 -3.11
N GLU A 321 4.21 -4.48 -3.48
CA GLU A 321 4.73 -5.70 -4.14
C GLU A 321 5.27 -5.45 -5.55
N ALA A 322 4.79 -4.43 -6.26
CA ALA A 322 5.34 -4.06 -7.55
C ALA A 322 6.76 -3.45 -7.41
N TYR A 323 7.09 -3.01 -6.20
CA TYR A 323 8.36 -2.38 -5.85
C TYR A 323 9.24 -3.30 -4.99
N GLN A 324 9.28 -4.60 -5.29
CA GLN A 324 9.96 -5.61 -4.46
C GLN A 324 11.43 -5.28 -4.19
N VAL A 325 12.14 -4.75 -5.18
CA VAL A 325 13.55 -4.32 -5.03
C VAL A 325 13.73 -3.27 -3.93
N SER A 326 12.69 -2.46 -3.65
CA SER A 326 12.76 -1.44 -2.60
C SER A 326 12.54 -1.99 -1.17
N LYS A 327 12.05 -3.22 -1.02
CA LYS A 327 11.82 -3.83 0.30
C LYS A 327 13.10 -4.25 1.00
N ASP A 328 14.10 -4.59 0.20
CA ASP A 328 15.40 -5.05 0.68
C ASP A 328 16.36 -3.88 0.94
N MET A 329 15.94 -2.65 0.61
CA MET A 329 16.73 -1.44 0.85
C MET A 329 16.50 -0.90 2.25
N SER A 330 17.56 -0.34 2.86
CA SER A 330 17.45 0.37 4.13
C SER A 330 16.55 1.61 4.01
N ALA A 331 15.89 1.97 5.11
CA ALA A 331 15.11 3.21 5.20
C ALA A 331 15.97 4.46 4.95
N ASP A 332 17.27 4.38 5.21
CA ASP A 332 18.27 5.46 5.05
C ASP A 332 18.86 5.54 3.63
N VAL A 333 18.34 4.78 2.68
CA VAL A 333 18.83 4.82 1.29
C VAL A 333 18.76 6.23 0.71
N ASP A 334 19.68 6.55 -0.19
CA ASP A 334 19.66 7.85 -0.89
C ASP A 334 18.38 8.02 -1.71
N PRO A 335 17.67 9.16 -1.57
CA PRO A 335 16.41 9.38 -2.29
C PRO A 335 16.53 9.32 -3.81
N ASP A 336 17.64 9.73 -4.39
CA ASP A 336 17.82 9.73 -5.85
C ASP A 336 18.04 8.30 -6.37
N ILE A 337 18.76 7.47 -5.63
CA ILE A 337 18.88 6.03 -5.91
C ILE A 337 17.51 5.35 -5.81
N PHE A 338 16.80 5.60 -4.73
CA PHE A 338 15.48 5.03 -4.52
C PHE A 338 14.48 5.44 -5.62
N TYR A 339 14.55 6.71 -6.04
CA TYR A 339 13.75 7.21 -7.17
C TYR A 339 14.10 6.50 -8.47
N ASP A 340 15.38 6.36 -8.80
CA ASP A 340 15.83 5.72 -10.04
C ASP A 340 15.44 4.24 -10.10
N ILE A 341 15.49 3.52 -8.98
CA ILE A 341 15.05 2.13 -8.90
C ILE A 341 13.52 2.03 -9.06
N THR A 342 12.78 2.83 -8.32
CA THR A 342 11.30 2.82 -8.39
C THR A 342 10.78 3.32 -9.73
N LYS A 343 11.52 4.18 -10.44
CA LYS A 343 11.19 4.64 -11.79
C LYS A 343 11.20 3.49 -12.80
N ARG A 344 12.02 2.46 -12.61
CA ARG A 344 12.13 1.31 -13.51
C ARG A 344 10.91 0.38 -13.47
N VAL A 345 10.14 0.39 -12.38
CA VAL A 345 8.91 -0.38 -12.28
C VAL A 345 8.01 -0.06 -13.47
N SER A 346 7.72 -1.03 -14.30
CA SER A 346 6.92 -0.87 -15.51
C SER A 346 5.42 -0.97 -15.22
N VAL A 347 4.59 -0.58 -16.20
CA VAL A 347 3.14 -0.82 -16.14
C VAL A 347 2.84 -2.33 -16.12
N GLY A 348 3.71 -3.14 -16.73
CA GLY A 348 3.64 -4.60 -16.70
C GLY A 348 3.79 -5.14 -15.28
N ASP A 349 4.77 -4.66 -14.52
CA ASP A 349 5.00 -5.07 -13.13
C ASP A 349 3.82 -4.72 -12.24
N ILE A 350 3.24 -3.53 -12.44
CA ILE A 350 2.02 -3.13 -11.72
C ILE A 350 0.87 -4.08 -12.08
N LYS A 351 0.65 -4.39 -13.36
CA LYS A 351 -0.40 -5.35 -13.76
C LYS A 351 -0.15 -6.74 -13.19
N ASN A 352 1.09 -7.22 -13.18
CA ASN A 352 1.46 -8.50 -12.59
C ASN A 352 1.21 -8.53 -11.07
N ALA A 353 1.53 -7.46 -10.36
CA ALA A 353 1.24 -7.34 -8.93
C ALA A 353 -0.28 -7.28 -8.67
N LEU A 354 -1.05 -6.60 -9.54
CA LEU A 354 -2.51 -6.58 -9.45
C LEU A 354 -3.12 -7.97 -9.68
N LEU A 355 -2.58 -8.78 -10.61
CA LEU A 355 -3.03 -10.15 -10.86
C LEU A 355 -2.81 -11.11 -9.68
N ARG A 356 -1.94 -10.77 -8.73
CA ARG A 356 -1.81 -11.52 -7.46
C ARG A 356 -2.95 -11.24 -6.47
N ARG A 357 -3.68 -10.13 -6.63
CA ARG A 357 -4.75 -9.68 -5.72
C ARG A 357 -6.14 -9.77 -6.34
N PHE A 358 -6.22 -9.66 -7.67
CA PHE A 358 -7.47 -9.55 -8.42
C PHE A 358 -7.48 -10.53 -9.58
N ARG A 359 -8.68 -10.99 -9.96
CA ARG A 359 -8.85 -11.85 -11.13
C ARG A 359 -8.48 -11.12 -12.44
N PRO A 360 -8.06 -11.81 -13.48
CA PRO A 360 -7.69 -11.19 -14.77
C PRO A 360 -8.81 -10.31 -15.36
N GLU A 361 -10.07 -10.73 -15.28
CA GLU A 361 -11.20 -9.95 -15.76
C GLU A 361 -11.43 -8.66 -14.93
N GLN A 362 -11.09 -8.67 -13.65
CA GLN A 362 -11.18 -7.49 -12.79
C GLN A 362 -10.06 -6.50 -13.09
N VAL A 363 -8.84 -6.98 -13.29
CA VAL A 363 -7.72 -6.14 -13.75
C VAL A 363 -8.03 -5.50 -15.09
N ALA A 364 -8.71 -6.22 -15.99
CA ALA A 364 -9.17 -5.66 -17.26
C ALA A 364 -10.21 -4.53 -17.08
N ARG A 365 -11.07 -4.60 -16.06
CA ARG A 365 -12.05 -3.54 -15.71
C ARG A 365 -11.43 -2.28 -15.15
N LEU A 366 -10.25 -2.37 -14.51
CA LEU A 366 -9.47 -1.19 -14.12
C LEU A 366 -9.00 -0.36 -15.32
N GLY A 367 -9.06 -0.94 -16.53
CA GLY A 367 -8.77 -0.27 -17.79
C GLY A 367 -7.28 -0.06 -18.02
N ASN A 368 -6.97 0.71 -19.07
CA ASN A 368 -5.60 1.04 -19.46
C ASN A 368 -5.16 2.46 -19.00
N ASN A 369 -6.05 3.19 -18.34
CA ASN A 369 -5.75 4.51 -17.78
C ASN A 369 -5.10 4.35 -16.40
N LEU A 370 -3.94 3.68 -16.41
CA LEU A 370 -3.17 3.36 -15.24
C LEU A 370 -2.05 4.38 -15.06
N ILE A 371 -2.07 5.07 -13.94
CA ILE A 371 -1.07 6.08 -13.57
C ILE A 371 -0.16 5.49 -12.50
N LYS A 372 1.11 5.33 -12.87
CA LYS A 372 2.16 4.95 -11.94
C LYS A 372 2.62 6.17 -11.16
N TYR A 373 2.45 6.14 -9.84
CA TYR A 373 2.85 7.24 -8.98
C TYR A 373 4.33 7.10 -8.57
N PRO A 374 5.16 8.11 -8.79
CA PRO A 374 6.59 8.04 -8.51
C PRO A 374 6.88 8.22 -7.02
N THR A 375 8.10 7.93 -6.64
CA THR A 375 8.72 8.40 -5.41
C THR A 375 9.35 9.79 -5.64
N PHE A 376 9.98 10.36 -4.62
CA PHE A 376 10.53 11.70 -4.65
C PHE A 376 12.06 11.67 -4.73
N LYS A 377 12.65 12.64 -5.44
CA LYS A 377 14.10 12.88 -5.45
C LYS A 377 14.52 13.67 -4.21
N GLY A 378 15.81 13.64 -3.91
CA GLY A 378 16.40 14.43 -2.84
C GLY A 378 16.10 15.94 -2.97
N GLU A 379 16.14 16.47 -4.19
CA GLU A 379 15.77 17.88 -4.46
C GLU A 379 14.29 18.16 -4.19
N ASP A 380 13.39 17.22 -4.52
CA ASP A 380 11.96 17.38 -4.24
C ASP A 380 11.70 17.44 -2.73
N PHE A 381 12.35 16.59 -1.94
CA PHE A 381 12.27 16.65 -0.48
C PHE A 381 12.75 18.01 0.07
N LYS A 382 13.86 18.55 -0.42
CA LYS A 382 14.36 19.88 -0.02
C LYS A 382 13.37 20.99 -0.35
N ARG A 383 12.77 20.94 -1.52
CA ARG A 383 11.72 21.88 -1.93
C ARG A 383 10.45 21.77 -1.09
N ILE A 384 10.05 20.55 -0.72
CA ILE A 384 8.91 20.28 0.17
C ILE A 384 9.19 20.85 1.56
N ILE A 385 10.39 20.63 2.11
CA ILE A 385 10.82 21.22 3.39
C ILE A 385 10.69 22.75 3.34
N ASP A 386 11.26 23.40 2.33
CA ASP A 386 11.20 24.84 2.17
C ASP A 386 9.76 25.36 2.08
N ALA A 387 8.90 24.70 1.34
CA ALA A 387 7.50 25.09 1.17
C ALA A 387 6.72 24.95 2.49
N GLU A 388 6.90 23.84 3.19
CA GLU A 388 6.16 23.59 4.45
C GLU A 388 6.67 24.48 5.59
N LEU A 389 7.99 24.71 5.68
CA LEU A 389 8.54 25.67 6.66
C LEU A 389 7.99 27.08 6.43
N LYS A 390 7.96 27.55 5.18
CA LYS A 390 7.37 28.87 4.83
C LYS A 390 5.88 28.93 5.19
N LYS A 391 5.15 27.83 4.98
CA LYS A 391 3.73 27.76 5.34
C LYS A 391 3.55 27.82 6.85
N CYS A 392 4.30 27.03 7.62
CA CYS A 392 4.25 27.03 9.09
C CYS A 392 4.60 28.41 9.66
N VAL A 393 5.66 29.05 9.17
CA VAL A 393 6.03 30.42 9.57
C VAL A 393 4.91 31.40 9.26
N LYS A 394 4.35 31.36 8.04
CA LYS A 394 3.27 32.26 7.65
C LYS A 394 2.01 32.08 8.50
N GLU A 395 1.66 30.84 8.84
CA GLU A 395 0.52 30.58 9.74
C GLU A 395 0.80 31.07 11.16
N PHE A 396 2.04 30.89 11.65
CA PHE A 396 2.45 31.43 12.94
C PHE A 396 2.39 32.96 12.96
N GLU A 397 3.01 33.64 12.00
CA GLU A 397 3.00 35.11 11.87
C GLU A 397 1.59 35.71 11.67
N LYS A 398 0.69 34.96 11.00
CA LYS A 398 -0.73 35.33 10.91
C LYS A 398 -1.44 35.29 12.26
N THR A 399 -1.08 34.33 13.10
CA THR A 399 -1.65 34.16 14.44
C THR A 399 -1.03 35.12 15.43
N ILE A 400 0.27 35.38 15.30
CA ILE A 400 1.07 36.25 16.17
C ILE A 400 1.78 37.33 15.29
N PRO A 401 1.08 38.33 14.78
CA PRO A 401 1.63 39.29 13.80
C PRO A 401 2.69 40.24 14.35
N GLU A 402 2.92 40.20 15.66
CA GLU A 402 3.87 41.07 16.36
C GLU A 402 5.33 40.59 16.20
N ILE A 403 5.57 39.38 15.70
CA ILE A 403 6.92 38.83 15.60
C ILE A 403 7.11 38.09 14.27
N SER A 404 8.21 38.40 13.61
CA SER A 404 8.64 37.70 12.38
C SER A 404 9.65 36.62 12.69
N VAL A 405 9.50 35.44 12.05
CA VAL A 405 10.35 34.28 12.27
C VAL A 405 11.21 33.98 11.04
N LYS A 406 12.50 33.85 11.25
CA LYS A 406 13.44 33.37 10.23
C LYS A 406 14.05 32.05 10.64
N ILE A 407 14.05 31.07 9.73
CA ILE A 407 14.60 29.73 9.94
C ILE A 407 15.92 29.62 9.21
N GLY A 408 16.96 29.15 9.89
CA GLY A 408 18.29 28.91 9.31
C GLY A 408 18.32 27.73 8.35
N ASP A 409 19.26 27.74 7.43
CA ASP A 409 19.40 26.65 6.47
C ASP A 409 19.90 25.36 7.16
N GLU A 410 20.59 25.49 8.27
CA GLU A 410 21.03 24.37 9.12
C GLU A 410 19.84 23.59 9.69
N ILE A 411 18.75 24.24 10.02
CA ILE A 411 17.49 23.60 10.45
C ILE A 411 16.88 22.78 9.31
N LYS A 412 16.92 23.29 8.08
CA LYS A 412 16.40 22.60 6.91
C LYS A 412 17.19 21.32 6.63
N ASP A 413 18.51 21.42 6.71
CA ASP A 413 19.41 20.30 6.53
C ASP A 413 19.22 19.24 7.64
N LEU A 414 19.06 19.69 8.88
CA LEU A 414 18.74 18.82 10.02
C LEU A 414 17.41 18.08 9.79
N ILE A 415 16.35 18.78 9.38
CA ILE A 415 15.05 18.20 9.05
C ILE A 415 15.17 17.19 7.90
N TYR A 416 15.99 17.49 6.90
CA TYR A 416 16.23 16.56 5.78
C TYR A 416 16.84 15.25 6.29
N HIS A 417 17.90 15.33 7.11
CA HIS A 417 18.57 14.14 7.62
C HIS A 417 17.77 13.35 8.66
N GLU A 418 16.88 13.99 9.41
CA GLU A 418 16.05 13.34 10.43
C GLU A 418 14.67 12.90 9.91
N GLY A 419 14.19 13.45 8.80
CA GLY A 419 12.82 13.25 8.33
C GLY A 419 12.65 12.60 6.98
N VAL A 420 13.72 12.47 6.17
CA VAL A 420 13.61 11.91 4.83
C VAL A 420 13.86 10.41 4.86
N PHE A 421 12.80 9.66 4.58
CA PHE A 421 12.80 8.21 4.40
C PHE A 421 12.09 7.88 3.09
N PRO A 422 12.83 7.69 1.98
CA PRO A 422 12.23 7.54 0.65
C PRO A 422 11.21 6.41 0.54
N SER A 423 11.43 5.30 1.25
CA SER A 423 10.51 4.15 1.29
C SER A 423 9.20 4.44 2.02
N GLN A 424 9.16 5.44 2.92
CA GLN A 424 7.98 5.84 3.70
C GLN A 424 7.26 7.08 3.14
N GLY A 425 7.82 7.69 2.10
CA GLY A 425 7.29 8.90 1.47
C GLY A 425 7.47 10.16 2.30
N ILE A 426 6.50 11.08 2.22
CA ILE A 426 6.61 12.42 2.86
C ILE A 426 5.99 12.51 4.27
N ARG A 427 5.31 11.47 4.75
CA ARG A 427 4.65 11.51 6.08
C ARG A 427 5.64 11.70 7.24
N PRO A 428 6.77 10.96 7.31
CA PRO A 428 7.75 11.17 8.36
C PRO A 428 8.32 12.59 8.35
N LEU A 429 8.53 13.15 7.16
CA LEU A 429 9.05 14.51 7.00
C LEU A 429 8.15 15.57 7.65
N PHE A 430 6.83 15.51 7.44
CA PHE A 430 5.90 16.43 8.08
C PHE A 430 5.87 16.29 9.60
N SER A 431 5.98 15.06 10.12
CA SER A 431 6.10 14.82 11.56
C SER A 431 7.37 15.44 12.12
N THR A 432 8.50 15.29 11.42
CA THR A 432 9.79 15.87 11.81
C THR A 432 9.76 17.39 11.78
N ILE A 433 9.16 18.02 10.77
CA ILE A 433 8.98 19.47 10.72
C ILE A 433 8.18 19.95 11.94
N GLY A 434 7.06 19.27 12.25
CA GLY A 434 6.27 19.59 13.44
C GLY A 434 7.07 19.48 14.75
N MET A 435 7.89 18.42 14.87
CA MET A 435 8.74 18.20 16.04
C MET A 435 9.80 19.31 16.22
N PHE A 436 10.37 19.81 15.13
CA PHE A 436 11.41 20.86 15.17
C PHE A 436 10.88 22.28 15.18
N LEU A 437 9.60 22.53 14.92
CA LEU A 437 9.04 23.89 14.91
C LEU A 437 8.07 24.17 16.06
N THR A 438 7.13 23.26 16.30
CA THR A 438 6.02 23.54 17.24
C THR A 438 6.48 23.90 18.64
N PRO A 439 7.46 23.21 19.26
CA PRO A 439 7.96 23.57 20.58
C PRO A 439 8.56 24.98 20.59
N TYR A 440 9.34 25.32 19.57
CA TYR A 440 10.04 26.61 19.50
C TYR A 440 9.09 27.78 19.21
N PHE A 441 8.02 27.57 18.45
CA PHE A 441 6.98 28.57 18.29
C PHE A 441 6.32 28.92 19.64
N SER A 442 6.09 27.93 20.49
CA SER A 442 5.58 28.16 21.85
C SER A 442 6.57 28.93 22.70
N GLU A 443 7.86 28.57 22.66
CA GLU A 443 8.94 29.28 23.38
C GLU A 443 9.09 30.72 22.90
N ILE A 444 8.99 30.95 21.58
CA ILE A 444 9.01 32.31 21.01
C ILE A 444 7.91 33.17 21.63
N VAL A 445 6.67 32.67 21.69
CA VAL A 445 5.54 33.41 22.26
C VAL A 445 5.78 33.73 23.74
N MET A 446 6.32 32.78 24.51
CA MET A 446 6.60 32.98 25.95
C MET A 446 7.77 33.90 26.22
N LYS A 447 8.74 33.99 25.31
CA LYS A 447 10.02 34.70 25.54
C LYS A 447 10.19 35.96 24.69
N LYS A 448 9.24 36.31 23.81
CA LYS A 448 9.37 37.41 22.83
C LYS A 448 9.58 38.79 23.50
N GLU A 449 9.00 39.00 24.71
CA GLU A 449 9.02 40.33 25.37
C GLU A 449 8.66 41.47 24.38
N ASN A 450 9.63 42.36 24.11
CA ASN A 450 9.48 43.49 23.18
C ASN A 450 10.10 43.20 21.79
N SER A 451 10.57 41.99 21.54
CA SER A 451 11.23 41.65 20.28
C SER A 451 10.23 41.52 19.13
N SER A 452 10.59 41.99 17.95
CA SER A 452 9.80 42.00 16.74
C SER A 452 10.26 40.95 15.74
N SER A 453 11.45 40.38 15.92
CA SER A 453 11.94 39.28 15.07
C SER A 453 12.78 38.27 15.84
N VAL A 454 12.75 37.03 15.36
CA VAL A 454 13.52 35.91 15.90
C VAL A 454 14.11 35.08 14.78
N TYR A 455 15.33 34.63 14.98
CA TYR A 455 16.02 33.67 14.15
C TYR A 455 16.14 32.32 14.88
N ILE A 456 15.74 31.22 14.22
CA ILE A 456 15.89 29.85 14.71
C ILE A 456 17.08 29.24 13.97
N GLY A 457 18.12 28.86 14.70
CA GLY A 457 19.32 28.23 14.13
C GLY A 457 19.78 27.02 14.93
N VAL A 458 20.80 26.35 14.43
CA VAL A 458 21.46 25.22 15.10
C VAL A 458 22.92 25.56 15.35
N LYS A 459 23.39 25.31 16.56
CA LYS A 459 24.77 25.45 16.94
C LYS A 459 25.44 24.08 16.94
N ASP A 460 26.72 24.06 16.58
CA ASP A 460 27.55 22.85 16.57
C ASP A 460 27.05 21.74 15.62
N TYR A 461 26.33 22.13 14.57
CA TYR A 461 25.86 21.22 13.53
C TYR A 461 26.73 21.33 12.27
N THR A 462 27.21 20.20 11.80
CA THR A 462 27.90 20.10 10.51
C THR A 462 27.05 19.26 9.56
N SER A 463 26.70 19.83 8.40
CA SER A 463 25.89 19.14 7.39
C SER A 463 26.44 17.77 7.03
N GLY A 464 25.58 16.77 6.97
CA GLY A 464 25.95 15.37 6.73
C GLY A 464 26.55 14.65 7.93
N PHE A 465 26.73 15.32 9.08
CA PHE A 465 27.19 14.68 10.31
C PHE A 465 25.99 14.18 11.12
N ARG A 466 26.03 12.92 11.48
CA ARG A 466 25.01 12.30 12.36
C ARG A 466 25.44 12.51 13.80
N CYS A 467 24.78 13.43 14.49
CA CYS A 467 24.99 13.68 15.90
C CYS A 467 23.78 13.23 16.72
N GLU A 468 24.03 12.75 17.92
CA GLU A 468 23.00 12.37 18.88
C GLU A 468 22.27 13.57 19.46
N THR A 469 22.97 14.68 19.63
CA THR A 469 22.46 15.92 20.21
C THR A 469 22.92 17.13 19.43
N VAL A 470 22.02 18.10 19.30
CA VAL A 470 22.31 19.42 18.72
C VAL A 470 21.80 20.50 19.66
N THR A 471 22.34 21.70 19.57
CA THR A 471 21.82 22.85 20.29
C THR A 471 21.05 23.73 19.32
N ILE A 472 19.72 23.79 19.47
CA ILE A 472 18.87 24.72 18.74
C ILE A 472 18.84 26.03 19.52
N TYR A 473 19.00 27.16 18.86
CA TYR A 473 18.96 28.45 19.50
C TYR A 473 17.94 29.39 18.85
N LEU A 474 17.34 30.22 19.70
CA LEU A 474 16.49 31.33 19.34
C LEU A 474 17.28 32.63 19.54
N LYS A 475 17.55 33.36 18.47
CA LYS A 475 18.22 34.67 18.53
C LYS A 475 17.19 35.76 18.20
N PHE A 476 16.92 36.60 19.18
CA PHE A 476 16.00 37.73 19.08
C PHE A 476 16.73 38.98 18.56
N ASP A 477 15.99 39.96 18.06
CA ASP A 477 16.51 41.24 17.55
C ASP A 477 17.15 42.11 18.64
N ASP A 478 16.83 41.88 19.90
CA ASP A 478 17.49 42.49 21.07
C ASP A 478 18.80 41.80 21.52
N GLU A 479 19.38 40.95 20.63
CA GLU A 479 20.60 40.17 20.82
C GLU A 479 20.51 39.06 21.86
N ARG A 480 19.35 38.84 22.51
CA ARG A 480 19.17 37.68 23.39
C ARG A 480 19.24 36.39 22.58
N VAL A 481 20.02 35.45 23.12
CA VAL A 481 20.10 34.08 22.57
C VAL A 481 19.66 33.10 23.64
N ILE A 482 18.73 32.25 23.31
CA ILE A 482 18.25 31.18 24.19
C ILE A 482 18.58 29.86 23.53
N GLU A 483 19.28 28.99 24.22
CA GLU A 483 19.79 27.72 23.71
C GLU A 483 18.97 26.55 24.28
N TYR A 484 18.64 25.58 23.43
CA TYR A 484 17.89 24.38 23.78
C TYR A 484 18.67 23.16 23.30
N PRO A 485 19.32 22.40 24.19
CA PRO A 485 19.90 21.12 23.88
C PRO A 485 18.77 20.17 23.42
N THR A 486 18.90 19.61 22.23
CA THR A 486 17.89 18.77 21.62
C THR A 486 18.50 17.43 21.22
N THR A 487 17.93 16.35 21.71
CA THR A 487 18.33 14.99 21.33
C THR A 487 17.66 14.63 20.01
N LEU A 488 18.44 14.14 19.06
CA LEU A 488 17.95 13.68 17.77
C LEU A 488 17.55 12.21 17.90
N GLN A 489 16.30 11.90 17.62
CA GLN A 489 15.76 10.53 17.79
C GLN A 489 16.48 9.52 16.90
N LEU A 490 16.76 9.89 15.65
CA LEU A 490 17.47 9.03 14.71
C LEU A 490 18.97 9.01 15.00
N GLY A 491 19.54 10.11 15.48
CA GLY A 491 20.91 10.16 15.95
C GLY A 491 21.16 9.15 17.07
N GLU A 492 20.23 9.05 18.04
CA GLU A 492 20.29 8.06 19.12
C GLU A 492 20.19 6.61 18.60
N LEU A 493 19.31 6.34 17.65
CA LEU A 493 19.16 5.03 17.02
C LEU A 493 20.38 4.62 16.19
N ARG A 494 21.04 5.61 15.58
CA ARG A 494 22.25 5.42 14.76
C ARG A 494 23.52 5.38 15.59
N ASP A 495 23.47 5.83 16.87
CA ASP A 495 24.61 5.76 17.77
C ASP A 495 24.74 4.38 18.38
N VAL A 496 25.64 3.58 17.82
CA VAL A 496 26.03 2.32 18.44
C VAL A 496 26.96 2.62 19.60
N LYS A 497 26.45 2.54 20.83
CA LYS A 497 27.23 2.68 22.07
C LYS A 497 28.45 1.77 22.12
N ASN A 498 28.47 0.69 21.33
CA ASN A 498 29.60 -0.21 21.20
C ASN A 498 30.53 0.23 20.04
N ARG A 499 31.50 1.07 20.38
CA ARG A 499 32.49 1.60 19.45
C ARG A 499 33.18 0.51 18.60
N LYS A 500 33.46 -0.68 19.17
CA LYS A 500 34.07 -1.80 18.44
C LYS A 500 33.16 -2.31 17.32
N LYS A 501 31.88 -2.47 17.59
CA LYS A 501 30.90 -2.92 16.58
C LYS A 501 30.78 -1.90 15.44
N ARG A 502 30.77 -0.60 15.77
CA ARG A 502 30.69 0.46 14.77
C ARG A 502 31.90 0.43 13.83
N TYR A 503 33.10 0.27 14.36
CA TYR A 503 34.30 0.17 13.54
C TYR A 503 34.37 -1.14 12.72
N ALA A 504 33.85 -2.25 13.25
CA ALA A 504 33.75 -3.49 12.48
C ALA A 504 32.79 -3.32 11.29
N ALA A 505 31.60 -2.77 11.51
CA ALA A 505 30.67 -2.42 10.44
C ALA A 505 31.28 -1.44 9.42
N SER A 506 32.06 -0.47 9.89
CA SER A 506 32.76 0.46 8.99
C SER A 506 33.78 -0.21 8.08
N VAL A 507 34.46 -1.25 8.55
CA VAL A 507 35.37 -2.07 7.71
C VAL A 507 34.58 -2.85 6.66
N HIS A 508 33.46 -3.42 7.08
CA HIS A 508 32.56 -4.18 6.23
C HIS A 508 32.06 -3.33 5.06
N GLU A 509 31.43 -2.20 5.38
CA GLU A 509 30.84 -1.30 4.36
C GLU A 509 31.89 -0.63 3.46
N ALA A 510 33.07 -0.30 4.01
CA ALA A 510 34.18 0.19 3.20
C ALA A 510 34.67 -0.88 2.21
N GLY A 511 34.59 -2.16 2.58
CA GLY A 511 34.90 -3.28 1.67
C GLY A 511 33.96 -3.31 0.46
N HIS A 512 32.65 -3.24 0.69
CA HIS A 512 31.67 -3.14 -0.39
C HIS A 512 31.91 -1.95 -1.30
N ALA A 513 32.18 -0.78 -0.72
CA ALA A 513 32.43 0.46 -1.46
C ALA A 513 33.64 0.39 -2.39
N ILE A 514 34.75 -0.18 -1.92
CA ILE A 514 36.01 -0.32 -2.72
C ILE A 514 35.77 -1.29 -3.88
N VAL A 515 35.19 -2.46 -3.59
CA VAL A 515 35.04 -3.49 -4.64
C VAL A 515 34.01 -2.99 -5.66
N GLN A 516 32.91 -2.38 -5.24
CA GLN A 516 31.95 -1.76 -6.15
C GLN A 516 32.63 -0.75 -7.10
N ALA A 517 33.36 0.21 -6.54
CA ALA A 517 34.02 1.23 -7.34
C ALA A 517 35.05 0.62 -8.33
N MET A 518 35.72 -0.46 -7.94
CA MET A 518 36.69 -1.15 -8.79
C MET A 518 36.03 -1.92 -9.94
N VAL A 519 34.99 -2.70 -9.66
CA VAL A 519 34.42 -3.62 -10.67
C VAL A 519 33.34 -2.96 -11.54
N THR A 520 32.65 -1.92 -11.05
CA THR A 520 31.60 -1.22 -11.79
C THR A 520 32.06 0.13 -12.35
N GLY A 521 33.11 0.71 -11.78
CA GLY A 521 33.55 2.08 -12.06
C GLY A 521 32.67 3.16 -11.40
N TYR A 522 31.67 2.78 -10.62
CA TYR A 522 30.77 3.72 -9.94
C TYR A 522 31.04 3.76 -8.43
N ALA A 523 31.29 4.96 -7.92
CA ALA A 523 31.37 5.18 -6.48
C ALA A 523 29.98 5.05 -5.85
N PRO A 524 29.86 4.47 -4.64
CA PRO A 524 28.60 4.49 -3.90
C PRO A 524 28.16 5.92 -3.61
N SER A 525 26.86 6.18 -3.59
CA SER A 525 26.33 7.50 -3.25
C SER A 525 26.45 7.76 -1.76
N ASN A 526 26.15 6.76 -0.95
CA ASN A 526 26.24 6.81 0.51
C ASN A 526 26.85 5.53 1.07
N ILE A 527 27.63 5.66 2.14
CA ILE A 527 28.12 4.55 2.94
C ILE A 527 27.77 4.85 4.39
N VAL A 528 27.11 3.93 5.06
CA VAL A 528 26.61 4.09 6.43
C VAL A 528 27.09 2.94 7.28
N SER A 529 27.80 3.21 8.39
CA SER A 529 28.25 2.16 9.30
C SER A 529 27.13 1.61 10.19
N VAL A 530 26.11 2.41 10.46
CA VAL A 530 24.93 2.03 11.24
C VAL A 530 23.72 2.75 10.68
N SER A 531 22.74 2.01 10.23
CA SER A 531 21.45 2.52 9.76
C SER A 531 20.38 2.47 10.87
N VAL A 532 19.22 3.06 10.58
CA VAL A 532 18.08 3.12 11.52
C VAL A 532 17.45 1.75 11.76
N ASP A 533 17.33 0.94 10.73
CA ASP A 533 16.56 -0.30 10.70
C ASP A 533 17.42 -1.57 10.55
N ARG A 534 18.69 -1.40 10.16
CA ARG A 534 19.62 -2.50 9.89
C ARG A 534 21.01 -2.19 10.46
N GLY A 535 21.97 -3.04 10.19
CA GLY A 535 23.38 -2.73 10.41
C GLY A 535 23.88 -1.59 9.54
N GLY A 536 25.14 -1.64 9.14
CA GLY A 536 25.67 -0.76 8.11
C GLY A 536 25.06 -1.05 6.75
N PHE A 537 25.27 -0.15 5.81
CA PHE A 537 25.01 -0.41 4.40
C PHE A 537 25.89 0.47 3.49
N CYS A 538 26.13 -0.03 2.29
CA CYS A 538 26.71 0.70 1.20
C CYS A 538 25.71 0.72 0.04
N ASP A 539 25.43 1.89 -0.53
CA ASP A 539 24.53 2.00 -1.68
C ASP A 539 25.17 1.35 -2.91
N THR A 540 24.84 0.10 -3.17
CA THR A 540 25.36 -0.70 -4.29
C THR A 540 24.50 -0.50 -5.54
N TYR A 541 24.64 0.63 -6.20
CA TYR A 541 23.88 0.94 -7.40
C TYR A 541 24.68 0.71 -8.69
N ILE A 542 24.16 -0.12 -9.57
CA ILE A 542 24.66 -0.32 -10.92
C ILE A 542 23.72 0.41 -11.89
N LYS A 543 24.19 1.52 -12.45
CA LYS A 543 23.36 2.49 -13.19
C LYS A 543 22.78 1.98 -14.51
N ASP A 544 23.35 0.98 -15.13
CA ASP A 544 23.08 0.59 -16.51
C ASP A 544 22.02 -0.52 -16.67
N GLN A 545 21.28 -0.85 -15.62
CA GLN A 545 20.17 -1.79 -15.72
C GLN A 545 18.94 -1.13 -16.33
N GLU A 546 18.95 -0.87 -17.62
CA GLU A 546 17.75 -0.60 -18.41
C GLU A 546 17.17 -1.92 -18.91
N GLY A 547 16.40 -2.62 -18.07
CA GLY A 547 15.65 -3.79 -18.48
C GLY A 547 15.78 -4.99 -17.55
N GLU A 548 14.88 -5.97 -17.74
CA GLU A 548 14.77 -7.20 -16.95
C GLU A 548 15.88 -8.22 -17.18
N ILE A 549 16.83 -7.95 -18.09
CA ILE A 549 17.89 -8.91 -18.49
C ILE A 549 19.22 -8.46 -17.89
N GLN A 550 19.64 -9.15 -16.85
CA GLN A 550 20.96 -8.97 -16.25
C GLN A 550 22.05 -9.61 -17.13
N SER A 551 23.14 -8.89 -17.39
CA SER A 551 24.28 -9.46 -18.07
C SER A 551 25.14 -10.33 -17.13
N LYS A 552 25.91 -11.26 -17.70
CA LYS A 552 26.84 -12.08 -16.89
C LYS A 552 27.88 -11.22 -16.14
N HIS A 553 28.26 -10.09 -16.69
CA HIS A 553 29.19 -9.17 -16.06
C HIS A 553 28.58 -8.49 -14.84
N GLU A 554 27.34 -8.02 -14.95
CA GLU A 554 26.62 -7.39 -13.83
C GLU A 554 26.46 -8.37 -12.67
N LEU A 555 26.05 -9.61 -12.96
CA LEU A 555 26.00 -10.67 -11.95
C LEU A 555 27.37 -10.93 -11.29
N GLU A 556 28.46 -10.99 -12.07
CA GLU A 556 29.82 -11.20 -11.55
C GLU A 556 30.24 -10.03 -10.65
N CYS A 557 29.89 -8.78 -11.01
CA CYS A 557 30.12 -7.61 -10.17
C CYS A 557 29.32 -7.70 -8.86
N GLU A 558 28.05 -8.04 -8.93
CA GLU A 558 27.17 -8.18 -7.76
C GLU A 558 27.71 -9.25 -6.79
N ILE A 559 28.13 -10.41 -7.30
CA ILE A 559 28.76 -11.46 -6.49
C ILE A 559 30.01 -10.94 -5.79
N MET A 560 30.91 -10.27 -6.51
CA MET A 560 32.16 -9.76 -5.93
C MET A 560 31.89 -8.68 -4.87
N VAL A 561 30.90 -7.81 -5.09
CA VAL A 561 30.49 -6.80 -4.13
C VAL A 561 29.89 -7.47 -2.89
N GLY A 562 28.98 -8.44 -3.05
CA GLY A 562 28.38 -9.15 -1.93
C GLY A 562 29.40 -9.89 -1.03
N LEU A 563 30.49 -10.39 -1.61
CA LEU A 563 31.57 -11.02 -0.86
C LEU A 563 32.49 -10.03 -0.11
N ALA A 564 32.46 -8.75 -0.49
CA ALA A 564 33.50 -7.80 -0.12
C ALA A 564 33.54 -7.45 1.38
N GLY A 565 32.37 -7.27 2.00
CA GLY A 565 32.27 -6.91 3.42
C GLY A 565 32.95 -7.94 4.32
N TYR A 566 32.55 -9.19 4.18
CA TYR A 566 33.12 -10.30 4.96
C TYR A 566 34.63 -10.46 4.78
N TYR A 567 35.12 -10.38 3.54
CA TYR A 567 36.57 -10.53 3.29
C TYR A 567 37.35 -9.28 3.70
N ALA A 568 36.75 -8.08 3.70
CA ALA A 568 37.36 -6.89 4.28
C ALA A 568 37.62 -7.06 5.78
N GLU A 569 36.64 -7.57 6.51
CA GLU A 569 36.78 -7.87 7.95
C GLU A 569 37.91 -8.89 8.19
N LYS A 570 37.96 -9.97 7.41
CA LYS A 570 39.04 -10.98 7.52
C LYS A 570 40.42 -10.41 7.23
N ILE A 571 40.57 -9.51 6.26
CA ILE A 571 41.83 -8.89 5.92
C ILE A 571 42.31 -7.96 7.05
N ILE A 572 41.41 -7.18 7.63
CA ILE A 572 41.76 -6.18 8.66
C ILE A 572 41.96 -6.81 10.04
N PHE A 573 41.06 -7.71 10.45
CA PHE A 573 41.11 -8.32 11.79
C PHE A 573 41.93 -9.61 11.85
N GLY A 574 42.17 -10.24 10.72
CA GLY A 574 42.90 -11.50 10.56
C GLY A 574 42.01 -12.72 10.87
N GLU A 575 42.46 -13.87 10.34
CA GLU A 575 41.76 -15.15 10.55
C GLU A 575 41.91 -15.66 12.00
N ASP A 576 42.91 -15.16 12.73
CA ASP A 576 43.19 -15.53 14.12
C ASP A 576 42.29 -14.86 15.16
N ARG A 577 41.42 -13.92 14.76
CA ARG A 577 40.51 -13.19 15.65
C ARG A 577 39.06 -13.20 15.16
N PRO A 578 38.44 -14.37 15.07
CA PRO A 578 37.07 -14.50 14.58
C PRO A 578 36.05 -13.73 15.43
N GLU A 579 36.37 -13.46 16.69
CA GLU A 579 35.52 -12.68 17.61
C GLU A 579 35.34 -11.19 17.20
N MET A 580 36.13 -10.71 16.28
CA MET A 580 36.02 -9.34 15.73
C MET A 580 35.15 -9.27 14.47
N ILE A 581 34.86 -10.41 13.85
CA ILE A 581 34.01 -10.50 12.66
C ILE A 581 32.54 -10.43 13.11
N LEU A 582 31.75 -9.63 12.40
CA LEU A 582 30.33 -9.47 12.71
C LEU A 582 29.57 -10.76 12.40
N LEU A 583 28.67 -11.19 13.30
CA LEU A 583 27.87 -12.39 13.11
C LEU A 583 26.90 -12.28 11.91
N GLY A 584 26.53 -11.07 11.52
CA GLY A 584 25.66 -10.82 10.37
C GLY A 584 26.39 -10.84 9.01
N SER A 585 27.72 -10.75 8.98
CA SER A 585 28.49 -10.71 7.72
C SER A 585 28.45 -12.02 6.92
N SER A 586 28.04 -13.12 7.53
CA SER A 586 27.80 -14.40 6.84
C SER A 586 26.51 -14.38 5.99
N SER A 587 25.54 -13.52 6.28
CA SER A 587 24.31 -13.41 5.50
C SER A 587 24.57 -12.96 4.07
N ASP A 588 25.51 -12.01 3.89
CA ASP A 588 25.88 -11.53 2.55
C ASP A 588 26.44 -12.66 1.68
N ILE A 589 27.21 -13.58 2.30
CA ILE A 589 27.75 -14.73 1.59
C ILE A 589 26.64 -15.71 1.22
N GLU A 590 25.68 -15.93 2.13
CA GLU A 590 24.55 -16.82 1.88
C GLU A 590 23.66 -16.27 0.77
N GLU A 591 23.30 -14.99 0.82
CA GLU A 591 22.52 -14.29 -0.21
C GLU A 591 23.25 -14.28 -1.55
N THR A 592 24.55 -13.98 -1.54
CA THR A 592 25.39 -13.99 -2.75
C THR A 592 25.48 -15.39 -3.37
N TRP A 593 25.59 -16.43 -2.54
CA TRP A 593 25.60 -17.82 -3.02
C TRP A 593 24.22 -18.21 -3.56
N GLU A 594 23.14 -17.80 -2.94
CA GLU A 594 21.78 -18.07 -3.41
C GLU A 594 21.53 -17.40 -4.78
N ALA A 595 21.90 -16.14 -4.94
CA ALA A 595 21.82 -15.41 -6.21
C ALA A 595 22.66 -16.11 -7.31
N PHE A 596 23.89 -16.46 -6.99
CA PHE A 596 24.76 -17.19 -7.91
C PHE A 596 24.20 -18.57 -8.29
N SER A 597 23.68 -19.31 -7.33
CA SER A 597 23.08 -20.64 -7.55
C SER A 597 21.84 -20.54 -8.43
N THR A 598 20.97 -19.54 -8.19
CA THR A 598 19.79 -19.29 -9.01
C THR A 598 20.18 -18.97 -10.44
N ALA A 599 21.17 -18.09 -10.65
CA ALA A 599 21.66 -17.77 -11.98
C ALA A 599 22.28 -18.99 -12.69
N CYS A 600 22.94 -19.87 -11.97
CA CYS A 600 23.50 -21.10 -12.55
C CYS A 600 22.45 -22.10 -12.97
N TYR A 601 21.41 -22.31 -12.14
CA TYR A 601 20.39 -23.35 -12.38
C TYR A 601 19.24 -22.87 -13.24
N ASP A 602 18.75 -21.65 -13.02
CA ASP A 602 17.51 -21.15 -13.60
C ASP A 602 17.76 -20.22 -14.80
N GLU A 603 18.88 -19.48 -14.84
CA GLU A 603 19.15 -18.44 -15.84
C GLU A 603 20.25 -18.83 -16.85
N GLY A 604 20.85 -20.01 -16.69
CA GLY A 604 21.81 -20.53 -17.63
C GLY A 604 23.21 -19.88 -17.58
N TYR A 605 23.60 -19.32 -16.43
CA TYR A 605 24.92 -18.68 -16.26
C TYR A 605 26.08 -19.63 -16.55
N LEU A 606 26.11 -20.82 -15.93
CA LEU A 606 27.10 -21.87 -16.18
C LEU A 606 26.55 -22.96 -17.08
N PHE A 607 25.28 -23.27 -16.98
CA PHE A 607 24.64 -24.38 -17.67
C PHE A 607 23.64 -23.81 -18.67
N PRO A 608 23.93 -23.82 -20.01
CA PRO A 608 23.07 -23.17 -21.02
C PRO A 608 21.68 -23.81 -21.18
N TYR A 609 21.43 -24.93 -20.50
CA TYR A 609 20.13 -25.60 -20.43
C TYR A 609 19.97 -26.15 -19.01
N SER A 610 18.74 -26.10 -18.48
CA SER A 610 18.39 -26.63 -17.15
C SER A 610 18.44 -28.16 -17.13
N PHE A 611 19.63 -28.77 -17.25
CA PHE A 611 19.83 -30.21 -17.11
C PHE A 611 19.92 -30.66 -15.65
N ALA A 612 19.97 -29.75 -14.70
CA ALA A 612 19.92 -30.09 -13.29
C ALA A 612 18.43 -30.19 -12.89
N SER A 613 17.97 -31.42 -12.66
CA SER A 613 16.67 -31.64 -12.05
C SER A 613 16.62 -30.86 -10.72
N ARG A 614 15.60 -30.03 -10.54
CA ARG A 614 15.26 -29.39 -9.26
C ARG A 614 14.96 -30.46 -8.21
N GLU A 615 15.93 -31.12 -7.67
CA GLU A 615 15.76 -31.92 -6.47
C GLU A 615 15.97 -31.02 -5.26
N THR A 616 14.85 -30.48 -4.78
CA THR A 616 14.62 -29.86 -3.47
C THR A 616 15.30 -28.52 -3.16
N GLU A 617 14.54 -27.60 -2.52
CA GLU A 617 14.95 -26.30 -1.95
C GLU A 617 16.20 -26.37 -1.03
N THR A 618 16.57 -27.57 -0.58
CA THR A 618 17.75 -27.81 0.27
C THR A 618 19.08 -27.63 -0.45
N ASN A 619 19.12 -27.64 -1.78
CA ASN A 619 20.38 -27.49 -2.55
C ASN A 619 20.81 -26.03 -2.79
N ARG A 620 19.99 -25.06 -2.39
CA ARG A 620 20.29 -23.62 -2.49
C ARG A 620 21.09 -23.07 -1.30
N LYS A 621 21.26 -23.85 -0.22
CA LYS A 621 22.03 -23.42 0.95
C LYS A 621 23.52 -23.54 0.70
N PHE A 622 24.29 -22.58 1.24
CA PHE A 622 25.75 -22.62 1.23
C PHE A 622 26.23 -23.98 1.75
N PRO A 623 27.13 -24.69 1.02
CA PRO A 623 27.53 -26.03 1.41
C PRO A 623 28.29 -26.01 2.73
N SER A 624 27.66 -26.48 3.80
CA SER A 624 28.27 -26.63 5.12
C SER A 624 29.19 -27.87 5.24
N GLY A 625 29.28 -28.67 4.17
CA GLY A 625 30.15 -29.85 4.08
C GLY A 625 30.06 -30.47 2.70
N PHE A 626 31.19 -30.65 2.07
CA PHE A 626 31.32 -31.23 0.74
C PHE A 626 30.81 -32.68 0.73
N ASP A 627 29.67 -32.95 0.11
CA ASP A 627 29.27 -34.30 -0.25
C ASP A 627 29.56 -34.52 -1.75
N SER A 628 30.66 -35.26 -2.00
CA SER A 628 31.25 -35.48 -3.31
C SER A 628 30.49 -36.42 -4.25
N ASN A 629 29.28 -36.85 -3.88
CA ASN A 629 28.59 -37.97 -4.52
C ASN A 629 27.43 -37.60 -5.46
N LYS A 630 27.11 -36.32 -5.67
CA LYS A 630 26.08 -35.93 -6.65
C LYS A 630 26.72 -35.69 -8.03
N LYS A 631 26.42 -36.57 -8.96
CA LYS A 631 26.91 -36.52 -10.35
C LYS A 631 25.90 -35.83 -11.25
N LEU A 632 26.37 -34.87 -12.04
CA LEU A 632 25.62 -34.27 -13.14
C LEU A 632 25.59 -35.25 -14.33
N TYR A 633 24.39 -35.54 -14.80
CA TYR A 633 24.23 -36.27 -16.06
C TYR A 633 24.30 -35.28 -17.23
N THR A 634 25.47 -35.16 -17.86
CA THR A 634 25.56 -34.55 -19.19
C THR A 634 25.56 -35.66 -20.24
N SER A 635 24.97 -35.42 -21.42
CA SER A 635 24.87 -36.36 -22.51
C SER A 635 26.21 -36.58 -23.25
N ALA A 636 27.33 -36.23 -22.65
CA ALA A 636 28.67 -36.48 -23.12
C ALA A 636 29.40 -37.48 -22.22
N GLU A 637 30.03 -38.44 -22.81
CA GLU A 637 30.67 -39.64 -22.30
C GLU A 637 31.23 -39.69 -20.86
N PRO A 638 31.18 -40.88 -20.18
CA PRO A 638 31.15 -41.02 -18.72
C PRO A 638 32.49 -40.99 -17.99
N GLU A 639 33.57 -40.47 -18.53
CA GLU A 639 34.90 -40.65 -17.91
C GLU A 639 35.42 -39.48 -17.03
N SER A 640 34.73 -38.32 -16.93
CA SER A 640 35.09 -37.23 -15.97
C SER A 640 33.97 -36.23 -15.70
N VAL A 641 32.89 -36.66 -15.06
CA VAL A 641 31.82 -35.72 -14.72
C VAL A 641 32.07 -35.15 -13.35
N GLU A 642 32.55 -33.92 -13.26
CA GLU A 642 32.50 -33.11 -12.03
C GLU A 642 31.06 -32.86 -11.65
N SER A 643 30.75 -32.89 -10.34
CA SER A 643 29.39 -32.51 -9.88
C SER A 643 29.12 -31.04 -10.21
N ALA A 644 27.83 -30.69 -10.46
CA ALA A 644 27.44 -29.30 -10.69
C ALA A 644 27.93 -28.38 -9.56
N GLU A 645 27.79 -28.85 -8.33
CA GLU A 645 28.26 -28.14 -7.13
C GLU A 645 29.77 -27.90 -7.15
N THR A 646 30.57 -28.86 -7.64
CA THR A 646 32.01 -28.68 -7.77
C THR A 646 32.37 -27.63 -8.82
N ILE A 647 31.68 -27.64 -9.97
CA ILE A 647 31.88 -26.63 -11.03
C ILE A 647 31.46 -25.24 -10.51
N MET A 648 30.31 -25.12 -9.85
CA MET A 648 29.84 -23.88 -9.26
C MET A 648 30.81 -23.38 -8.20
N TRP A 649 31.25 -24.24 -7.28
CA TRP A 649 32.22 -23.87 -6.25
C TRP A 649 33.57 -23.41 -6.83
N ASN A 650 34.05 -24.09 -7.85
CA ASN A 650 35.30 -23.70 -8.55
C ASN A 650 35.15 -22.31 -9.18
N LYS A 651 34.01 -21.98 -9.76
CA LYS A 651 33.76 -20.63 -10.31
C LYS A 651 33.60 -19.61 -9.19
N PHE A 652 32.82 -19.91 -8.15
CA PHE A 652 32.59 -19.02 -7.01
C PHE A 652 33.90 -18.71 -6.26
N SER A 653 34.74 -19.70 -6.07
CA SER A 653 36.06 -19.53 -5.45
C SER A 653 36.97 -18.54 -6.20
N ARG A 654 36.82 -18.43 -7.52
CA ARG A 654 37.54 -17.42 -8.29
C ARG A 654 37.08 -16.00 -7.99
N PHE A 655 35.77 -15.80 -7.73
CA PHE A 655 35.25 -14.51 -7.28
C PHE A 655 35.78 -14.17 -5.89
N ILE A 656 35.80 -15.12 -4.98
CA ILE A 656 36.42 -14.95 -3.65
C ILE A 656 37.87 -14.47 -3.78
N GLU A 657 38.70 -15.17 -4.58
CA GLU A 657 40.10 -14.80 -4.73
C GLU A 657 40.28 -13.45 -5.46
N ALA A 658 39.42 -13.11 -6.43
CA ALA A 658 39.42 -11.81 -7.08
C ALA A 658 39.06 -10.67 -6.10
N THR A 659 38.03 -10.87 -5.29
CA THR A 659 37.59 -9.91 -4.25
C THR A 659 38.71 -9.71 -3.22
N LYS A 660 39.31 -10.77 -2.68
CA LYS A 660 40.42 -10.71 -1.74
C LYS A 660 41.61 -9.95 -2.31
N LYS A 661 41.89 -10.18 -3.59
CA LYS A 661 43.02 -9.50 -4.27
C LYS A 661 42.74 -7.99 -4.36
N ILE A 662 41.55 -7.58 -4.76
CA ILE A 662 41.17 -6.15 -4.83
C ILE A 662 41.34 -5.51 -3.43
N LEU A 663 40.79 -6.12 -2.39
CA LEU A 663 40.86 -5.59 -1.03
C LEU A 663 42.29 -5.52 -0.49
N LYS A 664 43.14 -6.50 -0.79
CA LYS A 664 44.56 -6.48 -0.42
C LYS A 664 45.34 -5.40 -1.18
N ASP A 665 45.07 -5.25 -2.46
CA ASP A 665 45.70 -4.19 -3.27
C ASP A 665 45.32 -2.78 -2.74
N GLU A 666 44.12 -2.62 -2.16
CA GLU A 666 43.58 -1.38 -1.61
C GLU A 666 43.53 -1.32 -0.06
N GLU A 667 44.37 -2.12 0.63
CA GLU A 667 44.34 -2.25 2.10
C GLU A 667 44.52 -0.90 2.82
N LEU A 668 45.37 0.00 2.30
CA LEU A 668 45.55 1.32 2.88
C LEU A 668 44.30 2.17 2.76
N LEU A 669 43.68 2.18 1.58
CA LEU A 669 42.41 2.87 1.32
C LEU A 669 41.30 2.32 2.24
N LEU A 670 41.17 0.99 2.35
CA LEU A 670 40.23 0.31 3.21
C LEU A 670 40.36 0.77 4.68
N LYS A 671 41.57 0.77 5.21
CA LYS A 671 41.82 1.25 6.60
C LYS A 671 41.44 2.70 6.79
N LYS A 672 41.74 3.57 5.84
CA LYS A 672 41.45 5.00 5.92
C LYS A 672 39.96 5.29 5.84
N LEU A 673 39.23 4.63 4.91
CA LEU A 673 37.79 4.74 4.78
C LEU A 673 37.08 4.21 6.04
N ALA A 674 37.47 3.03 6.54
CA ALA A 674 36.89 2.43 7.72
C ALA A 674 37.09 3.32 8.97
N LEU A 675 38.24 3.94 9.13
CA LEU A 675 38.48 4.88 10.25
C LEU A 675 37.57 6.10 10.15
N GLN A 676 37.52 6.75 8.98
CA GLN A 676 36.65 7.92 8.76
C GLN A 676 35.18 7.57 8.97
N LEU A 677 34.74 6.47 8.38
CA LEU A 677 33.35 6.01 8.51
C LEU A 677 33.01 5.61 9.95
N GLY A 678 33.98 5.02 10.68
CA GLY A 678 33.83 4.69 12.10
C GLY A 678 33.73 5.92 13.02
N GLU A 679 34.32 7.04 12.63
CA GLU A 679 34.22 8.31 13.35
C GLU A 679 32.92 9.06 13.01
N SER A 680 32.62 9.21 11.72
CA SER A 680 31.47 9.97 11.25
C SER A 680 30.15 9.19 11.23
N GLY A 681 30.21 7.84 11.17
CA GLY A 681 29.04 6.97 10.98
C GLY A 681 28.46 6.99 9.56
N TYR A 682 28.88 7.92 8.72
CA TYR A 682 28.35 8.18 7.38
C TYR A 682 29.43 8.76 6.45
N MET A 683 29.34 8.46 5.16
CA MET A 683 30.24 9.00 4.15
C MET A 683 29.50 9.25 2.83
N THR A 684 29.66 10.45 2.27
CA THR A 684 29.12 10.81 0.97
C THR A 684 30.05 10.35 -0.17
N LYS A 685 29.51 10.31 -1.38
CA LYS A 685 30.25 10.03 -2.61
C LYS A 685 31.47 10.94 -2.77
N GLU A 686 31.34 12.24 -2.50
CA GLU A 686 32.43 13.22 -2.63
C GLU A 686 33.56 12.90 -1.65
N THR A 687 33.21 12.57 -0.41
CA THR A 687 34.17 12.14 0.62
C THR A 687 34.88 10.85 0.19
N PHE A 688 34.13 9.84 -0.27
CA PHE A 688 34.71 8.61 -0.77
C PHE A 688 35.71 8.86 -1.91
N LEU A 689 35.33 9.64 -2.92
CA LEU A 689 36.21 9.98 -4.05
C LEU A 689 37.44 10.79 -3.63
N HIS A 690 37.30 11.64 -2.57
CA HIS A 690 38.48 12.32 -1.98
C HIS A 690 39.48 11.32 -1.40
N TYR A 691 39.00 10.31 -0.68
CA TYR A 691 39.85 9.25 -0.13
C TYR A 691 40.46 8.36 -1.22
N VAL A 692 39.72 8.05 -2.29
CA VAL A 692 40.25 7.33 -3.45
C VAL A 692 41.44 8.09 -4.10
N ARG A 693 41.26 9.42 -4.28
CA ARG A 693 42.37 10.26 -4.83
C ARG A 693 43.60 10.29 -3.93
N SER A 694 43.36 10.25 -2.60
CA SER A 694 44.46 10.43 -1.62
C SER A 694 45.17 9.13 -1.26
N TYR A 695 44.51 8.01 -1.30
CA TYR A 695 45.01 6.74 -0.75
C TYR A 695 44.78 5.51 -1.66
N GLY A 696 44.06 5.66 -2.78
CA GLY A 696 43.86 4.58 -3.73
C GLY A 696 45.16 4.16 -4.40
N ASN A 697 45.35 2.86 -4.59
CA ASN A 697 46.52 2.28 -5.25
C ASN A 697 46.23 1.93 -6.73
N LYS A 698 45.35 0.93 -6.95
CA LYS A 698 44.85 0.57 -8.28
C LYS A 698 43.50 1.22 -8.57
N LEU A 699 42.75 1.47 -7.53
CA LEU A 699 41.49 2.21 -7.61
C LEU A 699 41.81 3.71 -7.74
N THR A 700 41.70 4.23 -8.94
CA THR A 700 41.86 5.65 -9.26
C THR A 700 40.64 6.16 -10.02
N ILE A 701 40.48 7.47 -10.11
CA ILE A 701 39.37 8.04 -10.90
C ILE A 701 39.45 7.60 -12.34
N GLU A 702 40.69 7.56 -12.92
CA GLU A 702 40.90 7.12 -14.29
C GLU A 702 40.58 5.63 -14.47
N SER A 703 40.92 4.75 -13.49
CA SER A 703 40.56 3.34 -13.56
C SER A 703 39.04 3.15 -13.51
N MET A 704 38.34 3.94 -12.70
CA MET A 704 36.86 3.92 -12.63
C MET A 704 36.25 4.37 -13.96
N GLU A 705 36.75 5.46 -14.56
CA GLU A 705 36.29 5.94 -15.86
C GLU A 705 36.49 4.90 -16.95
N LYS A 706 37.68 4.30 -16.99
CA LYS A 706 38.02 3.23 -17.95
C LYS A 706 37.08 2.03 -17.79
N THR A 707 36.81 1.58 -16.56
CA THR A 707 35.87 0.47 -16.31
C THR A 707 34.48 0.81 -16.83
N ARG A 708 33.98 2.04 -16.59
CA ARG A 708 32.68 2.50 -17.11
C ARG A 708 32.63 2.51 -18.64
N GLU A 709 33.70 2.95 -19.29
CA GLU A 709 33.77 2.98 -20.76
C GLU A 709 33.78 1.57 -21.35
N GLU A 710 34.50 0.62 -20.73
CA GLU A 710 34.62 -0.77 -21.20
C GLU A 710 33.25 -1.50 -21.17
N TYR A 711 32.39 -1.14 -20.28
CA TYR A 711 31.05 -1.77 -20.11
C TYR A 711 29.88 -0.84 -20.50
N SER A 712 30.16 0.26 -21.21
CA SER A 712 29.12 1.16 -21.70
C SER A 712 28.32 0.55 -22.87
N PRO A 713 27.04 0.89 -23.05
CA PRO A 713 26.27 0.51 -24.23
C PRO A 713 26.95 0.86 -25.55
N ASP A 714 27.66 2.00 -25.61
CA ASP A 714 28.37 2.46 -26.78
C ASP A 714 29.53 1.54 -27.16
N TYR A 715 30.18 0.94 -26.19
CA TYR A 715 31.24 -0.06 -26.46
C TYR A 715 30.68 -1.28 -27.18
N TYR A 716 29.51 -1.79 -26.74
CA TYR A 716 28.86 -2.93 -27.38
C TYR A 716 28.36 -2.58 -28.79
N LEU A 717 27.73 -1.41 -28.96
CA LEU A 717 27.26 -0.92 -30.26
C LEU A 717 28.42 -0.76 -31.24
N ASN A 718 29.57 -0.20 -30.83
CA ASN A 718 30.75 -0.07 -31.65
C ASN A 718 31.36 -1.43 -32.05
N LYS A 719 31.21 -2.46 -31.21
CA LYS A 719 31.65 -3.83 -31.53
C LYS A 719 30.70 -4.54 -32.52
N LEU A 720 29.40 -4.22 -32.48
CA LEU A 720 28.41 -4.74 -33.43
C LEU A 720 28.55 -4.06 -34.82
N MET A 721 29.01 -2.81 -34.87
CA MET A 721 29.19 -2.06 -36.12
C MET A 721 30.53 -2.34 -36.84
N LYS A 722 31.50 -2.94 -36.17
CA LYS A 722 32.75 -3.43 -36.73
C LYS A 722 32.64 -4.88 -37.19
#